data_70042c024f4825b5702fc4ad3221b68e
#
_entry.id   70042c024f4825b5702fc4ad3221b68e
#
_cell.length_a   1.000
_cell.length_b   1.000
_cell.length_c   1.000
_cell.angle_alpha   90.00
_cell.angle_beta   90.00
_cell.angle_gamma   90.00
#
_symmetry.space_group_name_H-M   'P 1'
#
loop_
_entity.id
_entity.type
_entity.pdbx_description
1 polymer ?
#
loop_
_entity_poly.entity_id
_entity_poly.type
_entity_poly.pdbx_seq_one_letter_code
_entity_poly.pdbx_strand_id
1 'polypeptide(L)'
;MGPMSVLTRDEAQTRAQFLDVQRYRIELDLTTGGEDTFTSRTVIHFTARTAGDTFVEVKPAVLRSVTLDGQPLDPEALAGNRLALTHLTAGPHELHVDAVMNYSHTGEGLHRFTDPADGETYTYTQLFMEDVQRVFAAFDQPDLKAAFDLTVKAPDGWKVLANGITEQQDDGRWKAATTPLISTYLVALAAGPWHSVTTEHAGLPFGLHCRRSLAPHLDADADELFEITRQCYDRYHEKFDEPYPFDSYDQAFVPEFNAGAMENPGLVTFRDEFVYRSAVTDTERQTRAMVVAHEMAHMWFGDLVTLQWWDDIWLNESFAEYMGYQTLTEATRFTDTWVDFGIVRKAWGYDADQRPTTHPVAPAPEAVPDTASAMLNFDGISYAKGASALRQLVAWLGEKDFLAGINTHFNRHKFANATLADFIDSLASATDRDVHAWARQWLGTTGVDTLTPTVTEADGNWHLTVTQHGERPHRLTVGAYDRDLNDGRHLVLRERFDIDVPQGESATARPGRRPALLVLNDQDLTYAKVRLDETSAETALRSLSGVPDALTRAVLWNTLRDMVRDGELEPAAYLETARAHLAEEADLAVVQGVLTFAAHITDRYLPAGERPTALALLTDLTRALMRRTEDGSNPGLRLTAVRHFIDAAAQPDTIRGWLDEGSVPGGPELDPELRWRILTRLAVLGATDEQEIAAALTADPSATGEEGAARCRAALPTPAAKEAAWTAMFQSDTLSNYLFTATAQGFWQPEQADILQPYVARYYQDAVPLANRRGPAIAEAAGRYAFPMPVVDADAVHLGETCLDQADLLPALRRKLADQVDDLRRALTVRG
;
A
#
# COMPACT_ATOMS: atom_id res chain seq x y z
N MET A 1 -9.12 20.92 -25.69
CA MET A 1 -9.94 19.85 -25.09
C MET A 1 -10.67 20.46 -23.89
N GLY A 2 -11.98 20.19 -23.71
CA GLY A 2 -12.70 20.58 -22.50
C GLY A 2 -12.11 19.90 -21.27
N PRO A 3 -12.44 20.35 -20.04
CA PRO A 3 -12.03 19.64 -18.84
C PRO A 3 -12.54 18.20 -18.88
N MET A 4 -11.73 17.24 -18.40
CA MET A 4 -12.14 15.85 -18.25
C MET A 4 -13.28 15.77 -17.23
N SER A 5 -14.29 14.97 -17.55
CA SER A 5 -15.41 14.72 -16.65
C SER A 5 -15.13 13.46 -15.86
N VAL A 6 -15.15 13.58 -14.53
CA VAL A 6 -15.10 12.45 -13.59
C VAL A 6 -16.49 11.81 -13.53
N LEU A 7 -16.58 10.49 -13.46
CA LEU A 7 -17.86 9.80 -13.32
C LEU A 7 -18.41 10.01 -11.93
N THR A 8 -19.65 10.53 -11.88
CA THR A 8 -20.36 10.68 -10.60
C THR A 8 -21.16 9.41 -10.28
N ARG A 9 -21.41 9.22 -8.99
CA ARG A 9 -22.25 8.12 -8.49
C ARG A 9 -23.66 8.13 -9.08
N ASP A 10 -24.28 9.30 -9.18
CA ASP A 10 -25.63 9.45 -9.74
C ASP A 10 -25.67 9.08 -11.22
N GLU A 11 -24.65 9.46 -12.00
CA GLU A 11 -24.50 9.05 -13.39
C GLU A 11 -24.34 7.54 -13.51
N ALA A 12 -23.49 6.93 -12.68
CA ALA A 12 -23.27 5.49 -12.66
C ALA A 12 -24.55 4.74 -12.30
N GLN A 13 -25.28 5.14 -11.28
CA GLN A 13 -26.56 4.53 -10.89
C GLN A 13 -27.60 4.66 -11.99
N THR A 14 -27.73 5.84 -12.61
CA THR A 14 -28.64 6.06 -13.71
C THR A 14 -28.31 5.14 -14.89
N ARG A 15 -27.01 5.03 -15.24
CA ARG A 15 -26.52 4.21 -16.33
C ARG A 15 -26.72 2.70 -16.07
N ALA A 16 -26.48 2.24 -14.84
CA ALA A 16 -26.73 0.85 -14.42
C ALA A 16 -28.20 0.43 -14.47
N GLN A 17 -29.12 1.37 -14.18
CA GLN A 17 -30.57 1.13 -14.33
C GLN A 17 -31.00 1.10 -15.81
N PHE A 18 -30.28 1.84 -16.65
CA PHE A 18 -30.59 2.03 -18.06
C PHE A 18 -29.98 0.95 -18.95
N LEU A 19 -28.74 0.52 -18.68
CA LEU A 19 -27.99 -0.41 -19.51
C LEU A 19 -27.87 -1.80 -18.88
N ASP A 20 -27.74 -2.78 -19.75
CA ASP A 20 -27.22 -4.11 -19.50
C ASP A 20 -26.13 -4.39 -20.54
N VAL A 21 -24.88 -4.55 -20.08
CA VAL A 21 -23.71 -4.71 -20.97
C VAL A 21 -23.32 -6.17 -20.97
N GLN A 22 -23.37 -6.81 -22.15
CA GLN A 22 -23.12 -8.24 -22.26
C GLN A 22 -21.68 -8.57 -22.57
N ARG A 23 -21.06 -7.80 -23.50
CA ARG A 23 -19.76 -8.20 -24.04
C ARG A 23 -18.98 -7.03 -24.61
N TYR A 24 -17.67 -7.07 -24.39
CA TYR A 24 -16.68 -6.28 -25.08
C TYR A 24 -15.82 -7.17 -25.99
N ARG A 25 -15.58 -6.74 -27.23
CA ARG A 25 -14.54 -7.28 -28.11
C ARG A 25 -13.51 -6.20 -28.32
N ILE A 26 -12.28 -6.46 -27.85
CA ILE A 26 -11.20 -5.48 -27.82
C ILE A 26 -10.07 -6.00 -28.70
N GLU A 27 -9.67 -5.21 -29.69
CA GLU A 27 -8.49 -5.47 -30.51
C GLU A 27 -7.47 -4.36 -30.29
N LEU A 28 -6.28 -4.71 -29.80
CA LEU A 28 -5.17 -3.78 -29.62
C LEU A 28 -4.07 -4.11 -30.63
N ASP A 29 -3.55 -3.09 -31.31
CA ASP A 29 -2.36 -3.22 -32.18
C ASP A 29 -1.20 -2.39 -31.58
N LEU A 30 -0.27 -3.09 -30.94
CA LEU A 30 0.92 -2.53 -30.31
C LEU A 30 2.11 -2.39 -31.27
N THR A 31 1.92 -2.74 -32.54
CA THR A 31 2.93 -2.60 -33.60
C THR A 31 2.83 -1.29 -34.36
N THR A 32 1.83 -0.45 -34.04
CA THR A 32 1.56 0.83 -34.68
C THR A 32 1.80 1.99 -33.75
N GLY A 33 2.09 3.18 -34.27
CA GLY A 33 2.20 4.41 -33.46
C GLY A 33 3.55 4.64 -32.77
N GLY A 34 4.52 3.75 -32.94
CA GLY A 34 5.87 3.91 -32.38
C GLY A 34 5.93 3.80 -30.87
N GLU A 35 6.60 4.76 -30.23
CA GLU A 35 6.80 4.76 -28.77
C GLU A 35 5.70 5.45 -27.98
N ASP A 36 4.90 6.29 -28.64
CA ASP A 36 3.94 7.18 -27.99
C ASP A 36 2.51 6.65 -27.99
N THR A 37 2.13 5.86 -29.03
CA THR A 37 0.72 5.51 -29.26
C THR A 37 0.54 4.07 -29.75
N PHE A 38 -0.69 3.57 -29.61
CA PHE A 38 -1.14 2.27 -30.12
C PHE A 38 -2.56 2.39 -30.68
N THR A 39 -3.01 1.39 -31.45
CA THR A 39 -4.38 1.37 -31.97
C THR A 39 -5.28 0.50 -31.10
N SER A 40 -6.48 1.00 -30.80
CA SER A 40 -7.53 0.29 -30.07
C SER A 40 -8.82 0.28 -30.86
N ARG A 41 -9.40 -0.91 -31.06
CA ARG A 41 -10.74 -1.11 -31.64
C ARG A 41 -11.59 -1.84 -30.62
N THR A 42 -12.74 -1.27 -30.32
CA THR A 42 -13.67 -1.83 -29.34
C THR A 42 -15.04 -2.01 -29.96
N VAL A 43 -15.63 -3.18 -29.74
CA VAL A 43 -17.04 -3.42 -30.04
C VAL A 43 -17.75 -3.77 -28.75
N ILE A 44 -18.79 -2.99 -28.42
CA ILE A 44 -19.57 -3.16 -27.20
C ILE A 44 -20.98 -3.63 -27.57
N HIS A 45 -21.37 -4.79 -27.07
CA HIS A 45 -22.74 -5.31 -27.15
C HIS A 45 -23.46 -5.01 -25.85
N PHE A 46 -24.53 -4.25 -25.92
CA PHE A 46 -25.32 -3.87 -24.76
C PHE A 46 -26.80 -3.75 -25.09
N THR A 47 -27.65 -3.78 -24.08
CA THR A 47 -29.09 -3.59 -24.18
C THR A 47 -29.49 -2.36 -23.40
N ALA A 48 -30.20 -1.42 -24.03
CA ALA A 48 -30.92 -0.35 -23.36
C ALA A 48 -32.27 -0.88 -22.90
N ARG A 49 -32.55 -0.80 -21.61
CA ARG A 49 -33.82 -1.32 -21.02
C ARG A 49 -35.01 -0.45 -21.38
N THR A 50 -34.77 0.81 -21.62
CA THR A 50 -35.75 1.84 -22.05
C THR A 50 -35.14 2.69 -23.15
N ALA A 51 -35.95 3.49 -23.86
CA ALA A 51 -35.42 4.53 -24.73
C ALA A 51 -34.82 5.67 -23.91
N GLY A 52 -33.70 6.24 -24.37
CA GLY A 52 -33.02 7.33 -23.66
C GLY A 52 -31.63 7.65 -24.18
N ASP A 53 -30.88 8.43 -23.41
CA ASP A 53 -29.55 8.90 -23.74
C ASP A 53 -28.55 8.44 -22.68
N THR A 54 -27.29 8.22 -23.08
CA THR A 54 -26.16 7.90 -22.20
C THR A 54 -24.86 8.39 -22.83
N PHE A 55 -23.72 7.96 -22.29
CA PHE A 55 -22.39 8.25 -22.85
C PHE A 55 -21.47 7.07 -22.65
N VAL A 56 -20.45 6.98 -23.48
CA VAL A 56 -19.31 6.07 -23.35
C VAL A 56 -18.06 6.88 -23.07
N GLU A 57 -17.17 6.36 -22.21
CA GLU A 57 -15.88 6.98 -21.92
C GLU A 57 -14.81 6.46 -22.87
N VAL A 58 -13.98 7.37 -23.40
CA VAL A 58 -12.77 7.09 -24.18
C VAL A 58 -11.85 8.30 -24.15
N LYS A 59 -10.54 8.07 -23.93
CA LYS A 59 -9.52 9.14 -23.85
C LYS A 59 -8.42 8.92 -24.89
N PRO A 60 -8.72 9.12 -26.17
CA PRO A 60 -7.79 8.84 -27.25
C PRO A 60 -6.84 10.00 -27.54
N ALA A 61 -5.70 9.69 -28.18
CA ALA A 61 -4.93 10.69 -28.93
C ALA A 61 -5.71 11.15 -30.17
N VAL A 62 -6.34 10.19 -30.88
CA VAL A 62 -7.18 10.46 -32.05
C VAL A 62 -8.36 9.48 -32.06
N LEU A 63 -9.57 9.98 -32.08
CA LEU A 63 -10.77 9.19 -32.33
C LEU A 63 -10.99 9.11 -33.86
N ARG A 64 -10.82 7.92 -34.43
CA ARG A 64 -10.87 7.74 -35.90
C ARG A 64 -12.29 7.59 -36.44
N SER A 65 -13.06 6.72 -35.82
CA SER A 65 -14.44 6.46 -36.19
C SER A 65 -15.25 5.86 -35.06
N VAL A 66 -16.54 6.18 -35.06
CA VAL A 66 -17.54 5.59 -34.16
C VAL A 66 -18.77 5.23 -34.97
N THR A 67 -19.34 4.04 -34.75
CA THR A 67 -20.64 3.66 -35.30
C THR A 67 -21.51 3.05 -34.22
N LEU A 68 -22.78 3.43 -34.21
CA LEU A 68 -23.81 2.83 -33.35
C LEU A 68 -24.84 2.15 -34.24
N ASP A 69 -25.04 0.85 -34.08
CA ASP A 69 -25.93 0.03 -34.92
C ASP A 69 -25.67 0.18 -36.44
N GLY A 70 -24.37 0.29 -36.78
CA GLY A 70 -23.91 0.50 -38.14
C GLY A 70 -24.08 1.94 -38.67
N GLN A 71 -24.62 2.87 -37.87
CA GLN A 71 -24.74 4.29 -38.26
C GLN A 71 -23.56 5.08 -37.72
N PRO A 72 -22.88 5.88 -38.55
CA PRO A 72 -21.73 6.67 -38.10
C PRO A 72 -22.17 7.78 -37.13
N LEU A 73 -21.38 7.92 -36.03
CA LEU A 73 -21.43 9.07 -35.13
C LEU A 73 -20.25 10.01 -35.46
N ASP A 74 -20.43 11.30 -35.19
CA ASP A 74 -19.39 12.30 -35.40
C ASP A 74 -18.28 12.14 -34.32
N PRO A 75 -17.04 11.80 -34.67
CA PRO A 75 -15.93 11.73 -33.71
C PRO A 75 -15.61 13.07 -33.05
N GLU A 76 -15.93 14.21 -33.72
CA GLU A 76 -15.73 15.54 -33.12
C GLU A 76 -16.74 15.86 -32.01
N ALA A 77 -17.77 15.04 -31.82
CA ALA A 77 -18.70 15.12 -30.69
C ALA A 77 -18.09 14.61 -29.36
N LEU A 78 -16.86 14.10 -29.38
CA LEU A 78 -16.13 13.75 -28.18
C LEU A 78 -15.86 15.01 -27.34
N ALA A 79 -16.49 15.10 -26.16
CA ALA A 79 -16.33 16.21 -25.23
C ALA A 79 -15.48 15.77 -24.03
N GLY A 80 -14.22 16.18 -24.00
CA GLY A 80 -13.25 15.70 -23.01
C GLY A 80 -12.96 14.21 -23.20
N ASN A 81 -13.50 13.38 -22.32
CA ASN A 81 -13.39 11.91 -22.36
C ASN A 81 -14.73 11.20 -22.60
N ARG A 82 -15.80 11.92 -22.94
CA ARG A 82 -17.15 11.37 -23.10
C ARG A 82 -17.69 11.57 -24.49
N LEU A 83 -18.20 10.50 -25.07
CA LEU A 83 -18.96 10.52 -26.30
C LEU A 83 -20.44 10.23 -25.98
N ALA A 84 -21.31 11.18 -26.32
CA ALA A 84 -22.75 11.03 -26.09
C ALA A 84 -23.37 9.99 -27.03
N LEU A 85 -24.20 9.10 -26.48
CA LEU A 85 -25.03 8.16 -27.19
C LEU A 85 -26.49 8.58 -27.00
N THR A 86 -27.05 9.25 -28.01
CA THR A 86 -28.39 9.85 -27.93
C THR A 86 -29.41 9.05 -28.70
N HIS A 87 -30.68 9.13 -28.28
CA HIS A 87 -31.83 8.52 -28.93
C HIS A 87 -31.74 6.99 -29.04
N LEU A 88 -31.13 6.33 -28.04
CA LEU A 88 -31.16 4.87 -27.95
C LEU A 88 -32.59 4.38 -27.83
N THR A 89 -32.96 3.37 -28.62
CA THR A 89 -34.24 2.67 -28.47
C THR A 89 -34.13 1.61 -27.39
N ALA A 90 -35.25 1.18 -26.85
CA ALA A 90 -35.24 -0.02 -25.99
C ALA A 90 -34.86 -1.24 -26.82
N GLY A 91 -33.88 -2.03 -26.39
CA GLY A 91 -33.43 -3.24 -27.07
C GLY A 91 -31.91 -3.33 -27.22
N PRO A 92 -31.40 -4.31 -27.98
CA PRO A 92 -29.97 -4.53 -28.17
C PRO A 92 -29.33 -3.47 -29.07
N HIS A 93 -28.09 -3.12 -28.77
CA HIS A 93 -27.26 -2.18 -29.50
C HIS A 93 -25.84 -2.70 -29.65
N GLU A 94 -25.16 -2.25 -30.71
CA GLU A 94 -23.76 -2.52 -30.99
C GLU A 94 -23.01 -1.23 -31.27
N LEU A 95 -22.03 -0.89 -30.42
CA LEU A 95 -21.20 0.29 -30.55
C LEU A 95 -19.78 -0.13 -30.99
N HIS A 96 -19.28 0.44 -32.09
CA HIS A 96 -17.92 0.28 -32.57
C HIS A 96 -17.14 1.57 -32.37
N VAL A 97 -15.92 1.47 -31.81
CA VAL A 97 -15.00 2.61 -31.64
C VAL A 97 -13.63 2.22 -32.15
N ASP A 98 -13.07 3.00 -33.08
CA ASP A 98 -11.69 2.88 -33.59
C ASP A 98 -10.92 4.14 -33.17
N ALA A 99 -9.85 3.96 -32.42
CA ALA A 99 -9.08 5.05 -31.85
C ALA A 99 -7.58 4.78 -31.86
N VAL A 100 -6.79 5.85 -31.82
CA VAL A 100 -5.38 5.84 -31.45
C VAL A 100 -5.28 6.27 -29.98
N MET A 101 -4.67 5.45 -29.16
CA MET A 101 -4.51 5.69 -27.74
C MET A 101 -3.06 6.03 -27.40
N ASN A 102 -2.83 6.76 -26.32
CA ASN A 102 -1.49 7.06 -25.83
C ASN A 102 -0.99 5.98 -24.87
N TYR A 103 0.29 5.59 -24.97
CA TYR A 103 0.96 4.92 -23.89
C TYR A 103 1.13 5.86 -22.68
N SER A 104 1.16 5.29 -21.50
CA SER A 104 1.47 5.99 -20.26
C SER A 104 2.91 5.70 -19.83
N HIS A 105 3.49 6.66 -19.11
CA HIS A 105 4.78 6.54 -18.42
C HIS A 105 4.66 6.90 -16.95
N THR A 106 3.43 6.87 -16.40
CA THR A 106 3.11 7.23 -15.02
C THR A 106 2.38 6.13 -14.26
N GLY A 107 2.33 4.91 -14.83
CA GLY A 107 1.75 3.72 -14.18
C GLY A 107 0.24 3.58 -14.30
N GLU A 108 -0.42 4.33 -15.19
CA GLU A 108 -1.87 4.34 -15.42
C GLU A 108 -2.20 3.96 -16.86
N GLY A 109 -3.35 3.34 -17.11
CA GLY A 109 -3.76 2.92 -18.45
C GLY A 109 -2.88 1.81 -19.02
N LEU A 110 -2.35 1.92 -20.23
CA LEU A 110 -1.33 1.03 -20.80
C LEU A 110 0.05 1.66 -20.62
N HIS A 111 0.74 1.27 -19.54
CA HIS A 111 2.07 1.74 -19.21
C HIS A 111 3.11 1.11 -20.14
N ARG A 112 4.06 1.91 -20.62
CA ARG A 112 5.17 1.48 -21.47
C ARG A 112 6.50 1.84 -20.82
N PHE A 113 7.35 0.83 -20.68
CA PHE A 113 8.66 0.94 -20.06
C PHE A 113 9.73 0.30 -20.96
N THR A 114 10.85 0.98 -21.15
CA THR A 114 12.03 0.41 -21.79
C THR A 114 13.10 0.18 -20.74
N ASP A 115 13.50 -1.08 -20.57
CA ASP A 115 14.48 -1.47 -19.55
C ASP A 115 15.87 -0.98 -19.92
N PRO A 116 16.50 -0.10 -19.11
CA PRO A 116 17.84 0.40 -19.42
C PRO A 116 18.92 -0.68 -19.36
N ALA A 117 18.66 -1.83 -18.71
CA ALA A 117 19.63 -2.90 -18.59
C ALA A 117 19.84 -3.67 -19.89
N ASP A 118 18.81 -3.85 -20.71
CA ASP A 118 18.83 -4.65 -21.94
C ASP A 118 18.21 -4.00 -23.17
N GLY A 119 17.57 -2.83 -22.99
CA GLY A 119 16.89 -2.08 -24.07
C GLY A 119 15.56 -2.69 -24.50
N GLU A 120 15.08 -3.73 -23.85
CA GLU A 120 13.80 -4.36 -24.15
C GLU A 120 12.62 -3.55 -23.64
N THR A 121 11.49 -3.62 -24.33
CA THR A 121 10.28 -2.86 -23.99
C THR A 121 9.19 -3.77 -23.45
N TYR A 122 8.52 -3.30 -22.41
CA TYR A 122 7.43 -3.99 -21.70
C TYR A 122 6.24 -3.05 -21.58
N THR A 123 5.04 -3.60 -21.70
CA THR A 123 3.79 -2.87 -21.48
C THR A 123 2.89 -3.66 -20.55
N TYR A 124 2.14 -2.96 -19.73
CA TYR A 124 1.09 -3.56 -18.88
C TYR A 124 -0.03 -2.56 -18.63
N THR A 125 -1.22 -3.08 -18.36
CA THR A 125 -2.36 -2.26 -18.00
C THR A 125 -2.46 -2.07 -16.48
N GLN A 126 -2.85 -0.85 -16.08
CA GLN A 126 -3.39 -0.54 -14.76
C GLN A 126 -4.64 0.33 -14.98
N LEU A 127 -5.81 -0.25 -14.79
CA LEU A 127 -7.08 0.34 -15.19
C LEU A 127 -7.94 0.84 -14.02
N PHE A 128 -7.52 0.53 -12.81
CA PHE A 128 -8.19 0.96 -11.59
C PHE A 128 -8.03 2.47 -11.39
N MET A 129 -9.04 3.25 -11.11
CA MET A 129 -10.49 2.97 -11.01
C MET A 129 -11.24 3.34 -12.30
N GLU A 130 -10.75 4.32 -13.06
CA GLU A 130 -11.38 4.95 -14.23
C GLU A 130 -10.43 5.08 -15.43
N ASP A 131 -9.35 4.29 -15.45
CA ASP A 131 -8.32 4.38 -16.48
C ASP A 131 -8.53 3.43 -17.67
N VAL A 132 -9.62 2.67 -17.68
CA VAL A 132 -10.04 1.85 -18.83
C VAL A 132 -10.13 2.68 -20.10
N GLN A 133 -10.70 3.86 -20.01
CA GLN A 133 -10.86 4.82 -21.10
C GLN A 133 -9.55 5.28 -21.77
N ARG A 134 -8.40 5.04 -21.13
CA ARG A 134 -7.06 5.29 -21.70
C ARG A 134 -6.61 4.15 -22.61
N VAL A 135 -7.28 3.00 -22.58
CA VAL A 135 -6.90 1.80 -23.33
C VAL A 135 -7.95 1.42 -24.36
N PHE A 136 -9.22 1.43 -23.98
CA PHE A 136 -10.34 1.16 -24.87
C PHE A 136 -11.61 1.91 -24.44
N ALA A 137 -12.57 2.03 -25.37
CA ALA A 137 -13.85 2.64 -25.04
C ALA A 137 -14.69 1.76 -24.14
N ALA A 138 -15.28 2.31 -23.08
CA ALA A 138 -16.06 1.53 -22.11
C ALA A 138 -17.14 2.37 -21.42
N PHE A 139 -18.15 1.68 -20.88
CA PHE A 139 -19.00 2.17 -19.81
C PHE A 139 -18.25 1.92 -18.49
N ASP A 140 -17.37 2.83 -18.11
CA ASP A 140 -16.34 2.60 -17.12
C ASP A 140 -16.87 2.77 -15.69
N GLN A 141 -17.54 1.73 -15.18
CA GLN A 141 -18.05 1.65 -13.80
C GLN A 141 -18.09 0.19 -13.31
N PRO A 142 -17.96 -0.06 -12.00
CA PRO A 142 -17.76 -1.41 -11.47
C PRO A 142 -18.98 -2.32 -11.59
N ASP A 143 -20.19 -1.78 -11.60
CA ASP A 143 -21.44 -2.54 -11.59
C ASP A 143 -22.06 -2.82 -12.98
N LEU A 144 -21.30 -2.54 -14.04
CA LEU A 144 -21.62 -2.98 -15.40
C LEU A 144 -20.67 -4.10 -15.82
N LYS A 145 -20.72 -5.23 -15.14
CA LYS A 145 -19.92 -6.41 -15.49
C LYS A 145 -20.30 -6.95 -16.87
N ALA A 146 -19.28 -7.39 -17.61
CA ALA A 146 -19.45 -8.00 -18.93
C ALA A 146 -18.41 -9.10 -19.16
N ALA A 147 -18.59 -9.87 -20.23
CA ALA A 147 -17.57 -10.77 -20.75
C ALA A 147 -16.63 -10.02 -21.71
N PHE A 148 -15.33 -10.30 -21.63
CA PHE A 148 -14.33 -9.66 -22.46
C PHE A 148 -13.64 -10.66 -23.38
N ASP A 149 -13.58 -10.33 -24.66
CA ASP A 149 -12.76 -10.97 -25.68
C ASP A 149 -11.61 -10.02 -26.02
N LEU A 150 -10.37 -10.42 -25.73
CA LEU A 150 -9.19 -9.62 -26.01
C LEU A 150 -8.36 -10.27 -27.12
N THR A 151 -8.03 -9.49 -28.13
CA THR A 151 -7.09 -9.86 -29.19
C THR A 151 -6.00 -8.80 -29.29
N VAL A 152 -4.75 -9.22 -29.29
CA VAL A 152 -3.60 -8.32 -29.30
C VAL A 152 -2.66 -8.67 -30.44
N LYS A 153 -2.32 -7.69 -31.24
CA LYS A 153 -1.20 -7.76 -32.18
C LYS A 153 0.01 -7.11 -31.52
N ALA A 154 1.02 -7.92 -31.22
CA ALA A 154 2.23 -7.48 -30.56
C ALA A 154 3.45 -7.57 -31.50
N PRO A 155 4.55 -6.82 -31.22
CA PRO A 155 5.82 -7.01 -31.91
C PRO A 155 6.32 -8.45 -31.87
N ASP A 156 7.10 -8.85 -32.89
CA ASP A 156 7.66 -10.18 -32.97
C ASP A 156 8.52 -10.49 -31.75
N GLY A 157 8.37 -11.71 -31.23
CA GLY A 157 9.09 -12.16 -30.02
C GLY A 157 8.49 -11.70 -28.69
N TRP A 158 7.44 -10.91 -28.71
CA TRP A 158 6.69 -10.56 -27.51
C TRP A 158 5.74 -11.69 -27.12
N LYS A 159 5.54 -11.84 -25.82
CA LYS A 159 4.51 -12.68 -25.20
C LYS A 159 3.39 -11.77 -24.70
N VAL A 160 2.17 -12.23 -24.84
CA VAL A 160 0.98 -11.54 -24.35
C VAL A 160 0.36 -12.37 -23.21
N LEU A 161 0.16 -11.74 -22.08
CA LEU A 161 -0.56 -12.26 -20.90
C LEU A 161 -1.84 -11.45 -20.74
N ALA A 162 -2.91 -12.09 -20.31
CA ALA A 162 -4.21 -11.45 -20.11
C ALA A 162 -5.01 -12.17 -18.99
N ASN A 163 -6.23 -11.69 -18.71
CA ASN A 163 -7.11 -12.29 -17.69
C ASN A 163 -7.41 -13.79 -17.95
N GLY A 164 -7.43 -14.22 -19.22
CA GLY A 164 -7.59 -15.62 -19.60
C GLY A 164 -6.38 -16.17 -20.31
N ILE A 165 -6.29 -17.49 -20.41
CA ILE A 165 -5.20 -18.18 -21.13
C ILE A 165 -5.10 -17.60 -22.55
N THR A 166 -3.88 -17.22 -22.93
CA THR A 166 -3.61 -16.61 -24.25
C THR A 166 -2.97 -17.62 -25.21
N GLU A 167 -3.39 -17.55 -26.47
CA GLU A 167 -2.86 -18.37 -27.56
C GLU A 167 -2.47 -17.50 -28.75
N GLN A 168 -1.27 -17.75 -29.30
CA GLN A 168 -0.86 -17.10 -30.55
C GLN A 168 -1.54 -17.81 -31.74
N GLN A 169 -2.19 -17.03 -32.57
CA GLN A 169 -2.91 -17.49 -33.76
C GLN A 169 -1.94 -17.58 -34.97
N ASP A 170 -2.36 -18.28 -36.02
CA ASP A 170 -1.56 -18.45 -37.25
C ASP A 170 -1.18 -17.12 -37.94
N ASP A 171 -1.97 -16.08 -37.74
CA ASP A 171 -1.73 -14.72 -38.27
C ASP A 171 -0.82 -13.86 -37.35
N GLY A 172 -0.27 -14.45 -36.29
CA GLY A 172 0.63 -13.80 -35.35
C GLY A 172 -0.05 -13.00 -34.25
N ARG A 173 -1.39 -12.86 -34.29
CA ARG A 173 -2.15 -12.20 -33.20
C ARG A 173 -2.26 -13.13 -31.99
N TRP A 174 -2.34 -12.54 -30.81
CA TRP A 174 -2.63 -13.23 -29.55
C TRP A 174 -4.09 -13.10 -29.21
N LYS A 175 -4.73 -14.20 -28.86
CA LYS A 175 -6.13 -14.21 -28.43
C LYS A 175 -6.22 -14.79 -27.02
N ALA A 176 -6.85 -14.04 -26.11
CA ALA A 176 -7.18 -14.52 -24.79
C ALA A 176 -8.49 -15.32 -24.78
N ALA A 177 -8.61 -16.28 -23.85
CA ALA A 177 -9.88 -16.91 -23.56
C ALA A 177 -10.89 -15.85 -23.07
N THR A 178 -12.17 -16.03 -23.44
CA THR A 178 -13.24 -15.12 -23.01
C THR A 178 -13.36 -15.16 -21.50
N THR A 179 -13.39 -14.00 -20.85
CA THR A 179 -13.54 -13.92 -19.40
C THR A 179 -14.93 -14.32 -18.93
N PRO A 180 -15.11 -14.78 -17.70
CA PRO A 180 -16.40 -14.67 -17.01
C PRO A 180 -16.87 -13.21 -16.94
N LEU A 181 -18.00 -12.94 -16.30
CA LEU A 181 -18.46 -11.57 -16.07
C LEU A 181 -17.56 -10.89 -15.04
N ILE A 182 -16.79 -9.90 -15.47
CA ILE A 182 -15.91 -9.07 -14.64
C ILE A 182 -16.19 -7.60 -14.87
N SER A 183 -15.77 -6.75 -13.92
CA SER A 183 -15.84 -5.29 -14.07
C SER A 183 -14.76 -4.79 -15.02
N THR A 184 -15.00 -3.65 -15.65
CA THR A 184 -14.09 -3.05 -16.65
C THR A 184 -12.69 -2.80 -16.09
N TYR A 185 -12.57 -2.31 -14.85
CA TYR A 185 -11.30 -1.99 -14.22
C TYR A 185 -10.40 -3.20 -13.95
N LEU A 186 -10.95 -4.42 -13.99
CA LEU A 186 -10.25 -5.68 -13.79
C LEU A 186 -9.67 -6.27 -15.09
N VAL A 187 -9.92 -5.66 -16.24
CA VAL A 187 -9.35 -6.11 -17.51
C VAL A 187 -7.83 -5.87 -17.49
N ALA A 188 -7.08 -6.91 -17.79
CA ALA A 188 -5.63 -6.88 -17.72
C ALA A 188 -4.94 -7.39 -18.96
N LEU A 189 -3.82 -6.75 -19.28
CA LEU A 189 -2.88 -7.10 -20.34
C LEU A 189 -1.46 -6.84 -19.85
N ALA A 190 -0.54 -7.77 -20.12
CA ALA A 190 0.89 -7.51 -20.08
C ALA A 190 1.54 -8.05 -21.35
N ALA A 191 2.24 -7.19 -22.11
CA ALA A 191 2.86 -7.57 -23.37
C ALA A 191 4.32 -7.11 -23.43
N GLY A 192 5.20 -8.02 -23.83
CA GLY A 192 6.64 -7.79 -23.89
C GLY A 192 7.41 -9.11 -23.98
N PRO A 193 8.75 -9.06 -24.04
CA PRO A 193 9.59 -10.25 -24.04
C PRO A 193 9.76 -10.82 -22.62
N TRP A 194 8.66 -11.12 -21.96
CA TRP A 194 8.62 -11.63 -20.58
C TRP A 194 9.39 -12.92 -20.40
N HIS A 195 10.23 -12.98 -19.35
CA HIS A 195 10.70 -14.25 -18.81
C HIS A 195 9.59 -14.89 -17.99
N SER A 196 9.40 -16.21 -18.13
CA SER A 196 8.27 -16.92 -17.53
C SER A 196 8.72 -18.23 -16.93
N VAL A 197 8.27 -18.49 -15.70
CA VAL A 197 8.35 -19.79 -15.03
C VAL A 197 6.92 -20.26 -14.79
N THR A 198 6.61 -21.50 -15.17
CA THR A 198 5.24 -22.02 -15.11
C THR A 198 5.18 -23.34 -14.37
N THR A 199 4.06 -23.58 -13.72
CA THR A 199 3.72 -24.85 -13.06
C THR A 199 2.22 -25.12 -13.16
N GLU A 200 1.76 -26.22 -12.61
CA GLU A 200 0.35 -26.55 -12.50
C GLU A 200 0.00 -26.88 -11.05
N HIS A 201 -1.17 -26.45 -10.61
CA HIS A 201 -1.74 -26.82 -9.33
C HIS A 201 -3.25 -26.97 -9.42
N ALA A 202 -3.81 -28.06 -8.85
CA ALA A 202 -5.25 -28.36 -8.87
C ALA A 202 -5.89 -28.33 -10.27
N GLY A 203 -5.10 -28.66 -11.32
CA GLY A 203 -5.55 -28.65 -12.71
C GLY A 203 -5.56 -27.27 -13.38
N LEU A 204 -4.99 -26.24 -12.73
CA LEU A 204 -4.86 -24.89 -13.26
C LEU A 204 -3.40 -24.57 -13.56
N PRO A 205 -3.11 -23.86 -14.67
CA PRO A 205 -1.79 -23.30 -14.92
C PRO A 205 -1.52 -22.14 -13.96
N PHE A 206 -0.32 -22.14 -13.36
CA PHE A 206 0.23 -21.07 -12.55
C PHE A 206 1.49 -20.54 -13.24
N GLY A 207 1.59 -19.22 -13.38
CA GLY A 207 2.74 -18.57 -14.02
C GLY A 207 3.35 -17.47 -13.14
N LEU A 208 4.67 -17.31 -13.28
CA LEU A 208 5.43 -16.19 -12.75
C LEU A 208 6.14 -15.51 -13.94
N HIS A 209 6.03 -14.20 -14.05
CA HIS A 209 6.55 -13.46 -15.18
C HIS A 209 7.29 -12.21 -14.73
N CYS A 210 8.46 -11.93 -15.30
CA CYS A 210 9.21 -10.70 -15.04
C CYS A 210 9.97 -10.23 -16.28
N ARG A 211 10.54 -9.01 -16.21
CA ARG A 211 11.48 -8.55 -17.24
C ARG A 211 12.67 -9.49 -17.38
N ARG A 212 13.23 -9.63 -18.58
CA ARG A 212 14.40 -10.50 -18.84
C ARG A 212 15.59 -10.18 -17.95
N SER A 213 15.84 -8.92 -17.67
CA SER A 213 16.93 -8.49 -16.79
C SER A 213 16.80 -9.02 -15.37
N LEU A 214 15.59 -9.39 -14.94
CA LEU A 214 15.30 -9.97 -13.62
C LEU A 214 15.20 -11.50 -13.63
N ALA A 215 15.31 -12.14 -14.77
CA ALA A 215 15.11 -13.59 -14.93
C ALA A 215 15.92 -14.44 -13.92
N PRO A 216 17.24 -14.23 -13.71
CA PRO A 216 18.00 -15.04 -12.75
C PRO A 216 17.48 -14.93 -11.31
N HIS A 217 16.92 -13.77 -10.95
CA HIS A 217 16.40 -13.49 -9.62
C HIS A 217 15.01 -14.13 -9.42
N LEU A 218 14.16 -14.08 -10.44
CA LEU A 218 12.88 -14.79 -10.42
C LEU A 218 13.09 -16.30 -10.36
N ASP A 219 14.01 -16.85 -11.15
CA ASP A 219 14.31 -18.28 -11.15
C ASP A 219 14.79 -18.76 -9.77
N ALA A 220 15.55 -17.93 -9.05
CA ALA A 220 16.02 -18.23 -7.70
C ALA A 220 14.87 -18.22 -6.64
N ASP A 221 13.85 -17.42 -6.84
CA ASP A 221 12.72 -17.26 -5.90
C ASP A 221 11.45 -18.04 -6.33
N ALA A 222 11.43 -18.63 -7.52
CA ALA A 222 10.22 -19.23 -8.10
C ALA A 222 9.62 -20.35 -7.23
N ASP A 223 10.44 -21.21 -6.65
CA ASP A 223 9.98 -22.31 -5.79
C ASP A 223 9.25 -21.78 -4.55
N GLU A 224 9.80 -20.76 -3.88
CA GLU A 224 9.15 -20.13 -2.72
C GLU A 224 7.83 -19.45 -3.11
N LEU A 225 7.82 -18.70 -4.22
CA LEU A 225 6.62 -18.03 -4.72
C LEU A 225 5.52 -19.03 -5.06
N PHE A 226 5.83 -20.11 -5.75
CA PHE A 226 4.86 -21.16 -6.05
C PHE A 226 4.40 -21.92 -4.80
N GLU A 227 5.29 -22.18 -3.84
CA GLU A 227 4.91 -22.80 -2.58
C GLU A 227 3.88 -21.95 -1.82
N ILE A 228 4.16 -20.67 -1.63
CA ILE A 228 3.23 -19.72 -0.98
C ILE A 228 1.90 -19.64 -1.74
N THR A 229 1.96 -19.53 -3.07
CA THR A 229 0.76 -19.44 -3.91
C THR A 229 -0.12 -20.69 -3.76
N ARG A 230 0.45 -21.89 -3.78
CA ARG A 230 -0.29 -23.15 -3.59
C ARG A 230 -0.87 -23.25 -2.20
N GLN A 231 -0.11 -22.92 -1.16
CA GLN A 231 -0.56 -22.95 0.23
C GLN A 231 -1.74 -22.00 0.45
N CYS A 232 -1.69 -20.80 -0.10
CA CYS A 232 -2.81 -19.86 -0.05
C CYS A 232 -4.03 -20.37 -0.82
N TYR A 233 -3.81 -20.86 -2.05
CA TYR A 233 -4.88 -21.42 -2.88
C TYR A 233 -5.63 -22.57 -2.18
N ASP A 234 -4.90 -23.53 -1.63
CA ASP A 234 -5.49 -24.66 -0.92
C ASP A 234 -6.23 -24.20 0.34
N ARG A 235 -5.65 -23.24 1.08
CA ARG A 235 -6.28 -22.72 2.29
C ARG A 235 -7.58 -21.96 2.02
N TYR A 236 -7.64 -21.17 0.94
CA TYR A 236 -8.89 -20.51 0.54
C TYR A 236 -9.95 -21.52 0.12
N HIS A 237 -9.61 -22.62 -0.55
CA HIS A 237 -10.54 -23.69 -0.89
C HIS A 237 -11.01 -24.52 0.31
N GLU A 238 -10.26 -24.52 1.43
CA GLU A 238 -10.75 -25.07 2.70
C GLU A 238 -11.78 -24.17 3.39
N LYS A 239 -11.69 -22.84 3.17
CA LYS A 239 -12.55 -21.83 3.81
C LYS A 239 -13.76 -21.45 2.98
N PHE A 240 -13.65 -21.44 1.66
CA PHE A 240 -14.67 -20.97 0.74
C PHE A 240 -15.31 -22.12 -0.04
N ASP A 241 -16.64 -22.16 -0.03
CA ASP A 241 -17.41 -23.19 -0.74
C ASP A 241 -17.38 -23.01 -2.27
N GLU A 242 -17.22 -21.74 -2.74
CA GLU A 242 -17.11 -21.45 -4.17
C GLU A 242 -15.67 -21.71 -4.65
N PRO A 243 -15.48 -22.49 -5.73
CA PRO A 243 -14.16 -22.73 -6.27
C PRO A 243 -13.58 -21.45 -6.91
N TYR A 244 -12.26 -21.43 -7.10
CA TYR A 244 -11.59 -20.39 -7.87
C TYR A 244 -12.23 -20.26 -9.26
N PRO A 245 -12.72 -19.08 -9.64
CA PRO A 245 -13.65 -18.97 -10.77
C PRO A 245 -12.99 -18.70 -12.13
N PHE A 246 -11.65 -18.66 -12.22
CA PHE A 246 -10.91 -18.31 -13.44
C PHE A 246 -10.10 -19.51 -13.96
N ASP A 247 -9.53 -19.39 -15.18
CA ASP A 247 -8.91 -20.50 -15.91
C ASP A 247 -7.39 -20.61 -15.69
N SER A 248 -6.76 -19.61 -15.05
CA SER A 248 -5.32 -19.56 -14.75
C SER A 248 -5.04 -18.65 -13.56
N TYR A 249 -3.83 -18.76 -13.01
CA TYR A 249 -3.31 -17.84 -11.98
C TYR A 249 -1.90 -17.41 -12.34
N ASP A 250 -1.79 -16.34 -13.12
CA ASP A 250 -0.53 -15.73 -13.50
C ASP A 250 -0.20 -14.54 -12.58
N GLN A 251 1.07 -14.41 -12.23
CA GLN A 251 1.63 -13.34 -11.42
C GLN A 251 2.70 -12.62 -12.26
N ALA A 252 2.43 -11.40 -12.70
CA ALA A 252 3.33 -10.62 -13.50
C ALA A 252 3.97 -9.50 -12.67
N PHE A 253 5.29 -9.55 -12.52
CA PHE A 253 6.08 -8.53 -11.85
C PHE A 253 6.44 -7.45 -12.86
N VAL A 254 5.81 -6.28 -12.73
CA VAL A 254 5.83 -5.21 -13.73
C VAL A 254 6.59 -3.97 -13.24
N PRO A 255 7.29 -3.26 -14.14
CA PRO A 255 8.12 -2.11 -13.79
C PRO A 255 7.30 -0.85 -13.49
N GLU A 256 7.83 0.03 -12.64
CA GLU A 256 7.28 1.35 -12.32
C GLU A 256 5.81 1.32 -11.85
N PHE A 257 5.43 0.27 -11.11
CA PHE A 257 4.07 0.08 -10.65
C PHE A 257 3.78 0.91 -9.39
N ASN A 258 2.73 1.73 -9.43
CA ASN A 258 2.41 2.69 -8.35
C ASN A 258 1.89 2.03 -7.07
N ALA A 259 1.25 0.85 -7.17
CA ALA A 259 0.73 0.10 -6.03
C ALA A 259 1.68 -1.05 -5.62
N GLY A 260 1.32 -1.82 -4.61
CA GLY A 260 1.98 -3.08 -4.27
C GLY A 260 1.69 -4.16 -5.30
N ALA A 261 0.40 -4.34 -5.59
CA ALA A 261 -0.12 -5.25 -6.59
C ALA A 261 -1.52 -4.82 -7.05
N MET A 262 -2.13 -5.59 -7.96
CA MET A 262 -3.49 -5.42 -8.46
C MET A 262 -4.11 -6.79 -8.76
N GLU A 263 -5.29 -7.01 -8.26
CA GLU A 263 -6.03 -8.27 -8.25
C GLU A 263 -6.66 -8.68 -9.58
N ASN A 264 -6.14 -8.28 -10.73
CA ASN A 264 -6.78 -8.64 -12.00
C ASN A 264 -6.99 -10.16 -12.12
N PRO A 265 -8.21 -10.64 -12.37
CA PRO A 265 -8.51 -12.07 -12.47
C PRO A 265 -7.62 -12.78 -13.49
N GLY A 266 -6.99 -13.88 -13.09
CA GLY A 266 -6.13 -14.67 -13.97
C GLY A 266 -4.76 -14.05 -14.26
N LEU A 267 -4.57 -12.76 -14.07
CA LEU A 267 -3.30 -12.04 -14.28
C LEU A 267 -3.06 -10.98 -13.20
N VAL A 268 -2.66 -11.40 -12.03
CA VAL A 268 -2.30 -10.49 -10.94
C VAL A 268 -1.00 -9.78 -11.30
N THR A 269 -0.99 -8.44 -11.20
CA THR A 269 0.21 -7.65 -11.42
C THR A 269 0.82 -7.23 -10.08
N PHE A 270 2.14 -7.36 -9.95
CA PHE A 270 2.93 -6.98 -8.78
C PHE A 270 3.99 -5.98 -9.19
N ARG A 271 4.40 -5.10 -8.27
CA ARG A 271 5.61 -4.32 -8.48
C ARG A 271 6.83 -5.23 -8.59
N ASP A 272 7.72 -4.95 -9.53
CA ASP A 272 8.83 -5.85 -9.81
C ASP A 272 9.98 -5.78 -8.79
N GLU A 273 9.93 -4.86 -7.82
CA GLU A 273 10.80 -4.88 -6.64
C GLU A 273 10.60 -6.11 -5.76
N PHE A 274 9.49 -6.84 -5.91
CA PHE A 274 9.28 -8.13 -5.26
C PHE A 274 10.10 -9.27 -5.90
N VAL A 275 10.73 -9.05 -7.04
CA VAL A 275 11.79 -9.91 -7.58
C VAL A 275 13.12 -9.38 -7.07
N TYR A 276 13.64 -9.97 -6.04
CA TYR A 276 14.77 -9.43 -5.26
C TYR A 276 16.12 -9.57 -5.97
N ARG A 277 16.72 -8.45 -6.37
CA ARG A 277 18.08 -8.36 -6.92
C ARG A 277 19.16 -8.35 -5.85
N SER A 278 18.81 -8.06 -4.62
CA SER A 278 19.69 -7.90 -3.48
C SER A 278 19.22 -8.75 -2.31
N ALA A 279 20.06 -8.87 -1.29
CA ALA A 279 19.70 -9.56 -0.08
C ALA A 279 18.51 -8.90 0.61
N VAL A 280 17.57 -9.71 1.08
CA VAL A 280 16.39 -9.28 1.79
C VAL A 280 16.23 -10.01 3.11
N THR A 281 15.49 -9.40 4.01
CA THR A 281 15.15 -9.99 5.30
C THR A 281 13.97 -10.96 5.16
N ASP A 282 13.78 -11.80 6.17
CA ASP A 282 12.60 -12.68 6.21
C ASP A 282 11.28 -11.90 6.36
N THR A 283 11.33 -10.72 6.97
CA THR A 283 10.18 -9.80 7.03
C THR A 283 9.79 -9.27 5.66
N GLU A 284 10.77 -8.95 4.79
CA GLU A 284 10.49 -8.55 3.40
C GLU A 284 9.88 -9.71 2.60
N ARG A 285 10.36 -10.95 2.81
CA ARG A 285 9.76 -12.16 2.21
C ARG A 285 8.34 -12.39 2.72
N GLN A 286 8.09 -12.19 4.01
CA GLN A 286 6.75 -12.25 4.60
C GLN A 286 5.82 -11.18 4.00
N THR A 287 6.30 -9.96 3.80
CA THR A 287 5.53 -8.89 3.15
C THR A 287 5.13 -9.28 1.73
N ARG A 288 6.07 -9.81 0.92
CA ARG A 288 5.76 -10.34 -0.42
C ARG A 288 4.72 -11.47 -0.36
N ALA A 289 4.88 -12.40 0.55
CA ALA A 289 3.94 -13.51 0.72
C ALA A 289 2.56 -13.03 1.16
N MET A 290 2.49 -12.00 2.02
CA MET A 290 1.23 -11.38 2.44
C MET A 290 0.52 -10.74 1.25
N VAL A 291 1.24 -10.04 0.38
CA VAL A 291 0.64 -9.46 -0.84
C VAL A 291 0.13 -10.57 -1.76
N VAL A 292 0.86 -11.69 -1.95
CA VAL A 292 0.36 -12.84 -2.72
C VAL A 292 -0.95 -13.39 -2.13
N ALA A 293 -1.05 -13.53 -0.81
CA ALA A 293 -2.26 -14.00 -0.14
C ALA A 293 -3.42 -13.00 -0.23
N HIS A 294 -3.11 -11.70 -0.13
CA HIS A 294 -4.05 -10.59 -0.26
C HIS A 294 -4.70 -10.58 -1.67
N GLU A 295 -3.87 -10.56 -2.72
CA GLU A 295 -4.36 -10.54 -4.09
C GLU A 295 -5.16 -11.81 -4.45
N MET A 296 -4.79 -12.96 -3.88
CA MET A 296 -5.57 -14.17 -4.09
C MET A 296 -6.93 -14.12 -3.38
N ALA A 297 -7.03 -13.49 -2.21
CA ALA A 297 -8.32 -13.32 -1.53
C ALA A 297 -9.31 -12.51 -2.36
N HIS A 298 -8.81 -11.52 -3.10
CA HIS A 298 -9.62 -10.71 -4.00
C HIS A 298 -10.32 -11.50 -5.11
N MET A 299 -9.81 -12.66 -5.48
CA MET A 299 -10.47 -13.53 -6.49
C MET A 299 -11.92 -13.86 -6.12
N TRP A 300 -12.23 -13.87 -4.83
CA TRP A 300 -13.60 -14.01 -4.30
C TRP A 300 -14.20 -12.67 -3.88
N PHE A 301 -13.43 -11.85 -3.11
CA PHE A 301 -13.83 -10.50 -2.68
C PHE A 301 -13.19 -9.44 -3.57
N GLY A 302 -13.91 -8.95 -4.53
CA GLY A 302 -13.47 -8.00 -5.54
C GLY A 302 -13.81 -8.49 -6.95
N ASP A 303 -13.47 -9.73 -7.26
CA ASP A 303 -13.57 -10.28 -8.62
C ASP A 303 -14.85 -11.10 -8.80
N LEU A 304 -15.05 -12.17 -8.03
CA LEU A 304 -16.29 -12.97 -8.08
C LEU A 304 -17.48 -12.13 -7.63
N VAL A 305 -17.38 -11.49 -6.48
CA VAL A 305 -18.33 -10.50 -5.96
C VAL A 305 -17.67 -9.15 -5.92
N THR A 306 -18.13 -8.21 -6.70
CA THR A 306 -17.55 -6.87 -6.82
C THR A 306 -18.44 -5.85 -6.12
N LEU A 307 -17.86 -4.81 -5.56
CA LEU A 307 -18.60 -3.66 -5.03
C LEU A 307 -19.54 -3.06 -6.10
N GLN A 308 -20.62 -2.46 -5.65
CA GLN A 308 -21.55 -1.77 -6.55
C GLN A 308 -21.04 -0.35 -6.88
N TRP A 309 -20.48 0.35 -5.91
CA TRP A 309 -19.84 1.64 -6.05
C TRP A 309 -18.64 1.75 -5.10
N TRP A 310 -17.81 2.71 -5.33
CA TRP A 310 -16.52 2.91 -4.70
C TRP A 310 -16.58 3.32 -3.21
N ASP A 311 -17.75 3.67 -2.66
CA ASP A 311 -17.95 3.85 -1.22
C ASP A 311 -17.74 2.53 -0.43
N ASP A 312 -17.89 1.40 -1.09
CA ASP A 312 -17.68 0.07 -0.52
C ASP A 312 -16.30 -0.55 -0.86
N ILE A 313 -15.32 0.23 -1.31
CA ILE A 313 -13.98 -0.28 -1.62
C ILE A 313 -13.30 -0.97 -0.43
N TRP A 314 -13.62 -0.54 0.79
CA TRP A 314 -13.14 -1.14 2.02
C TRP A 314 -13.52 -2.64 2.09
N LEU A 315 -14.66 -3.04 1.53
CA LEU A 315 -15.14 -4.42 1.57
C LEU A 315 -14.17 -5.35 0.84
N ASN A 316 -13.59 -4.91 -0.27
CA ASN A 316 -12.56 -5.65 -0.96
C ASN A 316 -11.25 -5.62 -0.15
N GLU A 317 -10.76 -4.43 0.16
CA GLU A 317 -9.42 -4.21 0.70
C GLU A 317 -9.26 -4.69 2.15
N SER A 318 -10.21 -4.35 3.03
CA SER A 318 -10.16 -4.77 4.43
C SER A 318 -10.26 -6.28 4.57
N PHE A 319 -11.09 -6.91 3.74
CA PHE A 319 -11.24 -8.36 3.74
C PHE A 319 -9.98 -9.04 3.23
N ALA A 320 -9.43 -8.61 2.10
CA ALA A 320 -8.20 -9.16 1.54
C ALA A 320 -7.00 -8.97 2.48
N GLU A 321 -6.90 -7.82 3.14
CA GLU A 321 -5.85 -7.55 4.14
C GLU A 321 -5.96 -8.51 5.34
N TYR A 322 -7.15 -8.66 5.92
CA TYR A 322 -7.38 -9.60 7.02
C TYR A 322 -7.08 -11.03 6.59
N MET A 323 -7.63 -11.48 5.46
CA MET A 323 -7.44 -12.84 4.96
C MET A 323 -6.00 -13.12 4.59
N GLY A 324 -5.27 -12.14 4.06
CA GLY A 324 -3.86 -12.26 3.74
C GLY A 324 -3.03 -12.62 4.97
N TYR A 325 -3.10 -11.82 6.03
CA TYR A 325 -2.37 -12.09 7.28
C TYR A 325 -2.83 -13.39 7.96
N GLN A 326 -4.13 -13.64 8.01
CA GLN A 326 -4.66 -14.84 8.64
C GLN A 326 -4.27 -16.12 7.88
N THR A 327 -4.37 -16.09 6.56
CA THR A 327 -4.02 -17.24 5.71
C THR A 327 -2.53 -17.56 5.78
N LEU A 328 -1.65 -16.56 5.77
CA LEU A 328 -0.22 -16.78 5.97
C LEU A 328 0.07 -17.46 7.30
N THR A 329 -0.51 -16.96 8.39
CA THR A 329 -0.32 -17.54 9.74
C THR A 329 -0.74 -19.00 9.80
N GLU A 330 -1.83 -19.36 9.12
CA GLU A 330 -2.42 -20.69 9.19
C GLU A 330 -1.80 -21.72 8.22
N ALA A 331 -1.32 -21.28 7.07
CA ALA A 331 -1.00 -22.18 5.96
C ALA A 331 0.47 -22.18 5.54
N THR A 332 1.27 -21.20 6.00
CA THR A 332 2.65 -21.03 5.54
C THR A 332 3.66 -21.11 6.68
N ARG A 333 4.96 -21.01 6.31
CA ARG A 333 6.04 -20.91 7.30
C ARG A 333 6.02 -19.62 8.14
N PHE A 334 5.27 -18.61 7.71
CA PHE A 334 5.16 -17.32 8.39
C PHE A 334 4.04 -17.37 9.45
N THR A 335 4.37 -17.75 10.67
CA THR A 335 3.39 -17.97 11.75
C THR A 335 3.10 -16.73 12.62
N ASP A 336 4.00 -15.75 12.59
CA ASP A 336 3.96 -14.58 13.49
C ASP A 336 3.56 -13.29 12.76
N THR A 337 2.74 -13.40 11.69
CA THR A 337 2.38 -12.28 10.81
C THR A 337 1.67 -11.15 11.56
N TRP A 338 0.95 -11.45 12.64
CA TRP A 338 0.27 -10.44 13.43
C TRP A 338 1.19 -9.55 14.24
N VAL A 339 2.47 -9.94 14.48
CA VAL A 339 3.49 -9.04 15.05
C VAL A 339 3.83 -7.93 14.06
N ASP A 340 4.10 -8.29 12.81
CA ASP A 340 4.33 -7.32 11.72
C ASP A 340 3.11 -6.41 11.50
N PHE A 341 1.92 -7.01 11.43
CA PHE A 341 0.67 -6.25 11.32
C PHE A 341 0.55 -5.21 12.44
N GLY A 342 0.80 -5.62 13.69
CA GLY A 342 0.71 -4.76 14.85
C GLY A 342 1.70 -3.60 14.81
N ILE A 343 2.96 -3.88 14.54
CA ILE A 343 4.02 -2.86 14.63
C ILE A 343 4.06 -1.92 13.40
N VAL A 344 3.68 -2.40 12.22
CA VAL A 344 3.78 -1.64 10.97
C VAL A 344 2.40 -1.18 10.47
N ARG A 345 1.47 -2.12 10.22
CA ARG A 345 0.20 -1.82 9.57
C ARG A 345 -0.76 -1.04 10.48
N LYS A 346 -0.92 -1.45 11.73
CA LYS A 346 -1.74 -0.70 12.69
C LYS A 346 -1.21 0.70 12.94
N ALA A 347 0.11 0.88 13.00
CA ALA A 347 0.72 2.20 13.13
C ALA A 347 0.31 3.12 11.96
N TRP A 348 0.33 2.61 10.73
CA TRP A 348 -0.16 3.34 9.55
C TRP A 348 -1.66 3.68 9.64
N GLY A 349 -2.49 2.74 10.11
CA GLY A 349 -3.91 2.97 10.36
C GLY A 349 -4.14 4.06 11.41
N TYR A 350 -3.44 4.01 12.54
CA TYR A 350 -3.53 5.01 13.60
C TYR A 350 -3.10 6.41 13.12
N ASP A 351 -2.06 6.50 12.30
CA ASP A 351 -1.59 7.76 11.74
C ASP A 351 -2.66 8.38 10.81
N ALA A 352 -3.24 7.60 9.90
CA ALA A 352 -4.27 8.04 8.98
C ALA A 352 -5.56 8.46 9.73
N ASP A 353 -5.98 7.69 10.73
CA ASP A 353 -7.26 7.86 11.42
C ASP A 353 -7.27 8.98 12.47
N GLN A 354 -6.10 9.57 12.76
CA GLN A 354 -5.96 10.72 13.67
C GLN A 354 -5.75 12.05 12.93
N ARG A 355 -5.74 12.06 11.60
CA ARG A 355 -5.62 13.27 10.78
C ARG A 355 -6.95 13.93 10.53
N PRO A 356 -7.00 15.23 10.22
CA PRO A 356 -8.22 15.92 9.77
C PRO A 356 -8.88 15.31 8.54
N THR A 357 -8.09 14.57 7.76
CA THR A 357 -8.51 13.86 6.54
C THR A 357 -9.09 12.48 6.82
N THR A 358 -9.30 12.11 8.10
CA THR A 358 -9.90 10.81 8.47
C THR A 358 -11.28 10.63 7.87
N HIS A 359 -11.66 9.38 7.66
CA HIS A 359 -12.97 8.98 7.19
C HIS A 359 -13.39 7.65 7.85
N PRO A 360 -14.67 7.29 7.87
CA PRO A 360 -15.11 5.97 8.31
C PRO A 360 -14.50 4.87 7.41
N VAL A 361 -14.36 3.65 7.93
CA VAL A 361 -13.99 2.49 7.09
C VAL A 361 -14.99 2.35 5.95
N ALA A 362 -16.30 2.39 6.27
CA ALA A 362 -17.37 2.43 5.29
C ALA A 362 -18.01 3.84 5.32
N PRO A 363 -17.56 4.76 4.45
CA PRO A 363 -18.13 6.10 4.37
C PRO A 363 -19.58 6.06 3.87
N ALA A 364 -20.36 7.07 4.26
CA ALA A 364 -21.69 7.23 3.68
C ALA A 364 -21.59 7.48 2.17
N PRO A 365 -22.54 6.97 1.38
CA PRO A 365 -22.49 7.10 -0.08
C PRO A 365 -22.33 8.54 -0.59
N GLU A 366 -22.90 9.52 0.11
CA GLU A 366 -22.80 10.94 -0.21
C GLU A 366 -21.39 11.52 -0.02
N ALA A 367 -20.54 10.84 0.76
CA ALA A 367 -19.16 11.24 0.98
C ALA A 367 -18.23 10.77 -0.18
N VAL A 368 -18.73 9.89 -1.05
CA VAL A 368 -18.01 9.38 -2.23
C VAL A 368 -18.83 9.66 -3.49
N PRO A 369 -19.00 10.95 -3.86
CA PRO A 369 -19.88 11.36 -4.95
C PRO A 369 -19.34 11.02 -6.35
N ASP A 370 -18.05 10.78 -6.46
CA ASP A 370 -17.36 10.52 -7.73
C ASP A 370 -16.09 9.65 -7.56
N THR A 371 -15.50 9.20 -8.66
CA THR A 371 -14.29 8.37 -8.67
C THR A 371 -13.07 9.09 -8.10
N ALA A 372 -12.93 10.40 -8.29
CA ALA A 372 -11.81 11.16 -7.76
C ALA A 372 -11.85 11.23 -6.22
N SER A 373 -13.03 11.36 -5.64
CA SER A 373 -13.24 11.31 -4.19
C SER A 373 -12.97 9.91 -3.63
N ALA A 374 -13.37 8.87 -4.35
CA ALA A 374 -13.14 7.49 -3.96
C ALA A 374 -11.65 7.14 -3.85
N MET A 375 -10.84 7.62 -4.80
CA MET A 375 -9.38 7.38 -4.82
C MET A 375 -8.67 7.90 -3.56
N LEU A 376 -9.25 8.87 -2.86
CA LEU A 376 -8.70 9.42 -1.62
C LEU A 376 -8.82 8.46 -0.42
N ASN A 377 -9.64 7.42 -0.51
CA ASN A 377 -9.89 6.48 0.58
C ASN A 377 -8.92 5.28 0.61
N PHE A 378 -7.92 5.24 -0.30
CA PHE A 378 -6.86 4.24 -0.29
C PHE A 378 -5.77 4.60 0.72
N ASP A 379 -6.03 4.32 1.99
CA ASP A 379 -5.15 4.67 3.09
C ASP A 379 -5.17 3.61 4.20
N GLY A 380 -4.47 3.88 5.30
CA GLY A 380 -4.43 2.98 6.45
C GLY A 380 -5.79 2.67 7.09
N ILE A 381 -6.83 3.46 6.79
CA ILE A 381 -8.18 3.22 7.30
C ILE A 381 -8.83 2.06 6.56
N SER A 382 -8.85 2.09 5.22
CA SER A 382 -9.44 1.01 4.42
C SER A 382 -8.68 -0.32 4.58
N TYR A 383 -7.37 -0.29 4.75
CA TYR A 383 -6.55 -1.49 4.93
C TYR A 383 -6.43 -1.89 6.41
N ALA A 384 -5.69 -1.15 7.22
CA ALA A 384 -5.31 -1.58 8.56
C ALA A 384 -6.45 -1.49 9.60
N LYS A 385 -7.21 -0.39 9.63
CA LYS A 385 -8.37 -0.27 10.52
C LYS A 385 -9.44 -1.28 10.12
N GLY A 386 -9.75 -1.38 8.84
CA GLY A 386 -10.74 -2.33 8.32
C GLY A 386 -10.39 -3.78 8.64
N ALA A 387 -9.15 -4.22 8.38
CA ALA A 387 -8.67 -5.56 8.75
C ALA A 387 -8.72 -5.80 10.27
N SER A 388 -8.38 -4.79 11.08
CA SER A 388 -8.50 -4.89 12.55
C SER A 388 -9.95 -5.03 13.01
N ALA A 389 -10.88 -4.31 12.38
CA ALA A 389 -12.30 -4.44 12.64
C ALA A 389 -12.82 -5.83 12.29
N LEU A 390 -12.42 -6.38 11.14
CA LEU A 390 -12.77 -7.75 10.75
C LEU A 390 -12.18 -8.78 11.72
N ARG A 391 -10.95 -8.60 12.19
CA ARG A 391 -10.35 -9.46 13.21
C ARG A 391 -11.15 -9.45 14.52
N GLN A 392 -11.62 -8.26 14.95
CA GLN A 392 -12.54 -8.12 16.07
C GLN A 392 -13.88 -8.84 15.81
N LEU A 393 -14.43 -8.70 14.61
CA LEU A 393 -15.68 -9.34 14.20
C LEU A 393 -15.57 -10.87 14.27
N VAL A 394 -14.48 -11.42 13.73
CA VAL A 394 -14.23 -12.88 13.77
C VAL A 394 -14.10 -13.39 15.21
N ALA A 395 -13.39 -12.65 16.08
CA ALA A 395 -13.26 -12.99 17.48
C ALA A 395 -14.61 -12.92 18.23
N TRP A 396 -15.47 -12.00 17.83
CA TRP A 396 -16.79 -11.82 18.43
C TRP A 396 -17.82 -12.83 17.92
N LEU A 397 -17.87 -13.13 16.62
CA LEU A 397 -18.79 -14.10 16.03
C LEU A 397 -18.35 -15.55 16.25
N GLY A 398 -17.05 -15.80 16.25
CA GLY A 398 -16.44 -17.10 16.02
C GLY A 398 -16.22 -17.37 14.53
N GLU A 399 -15.11 -18.03 14.21
CA GLU A 399 -14.71 -18.30 12.81
C GLU A 399 -15.79 -19.06 12.02
N LYS A 400 -16.45 -20.03 12.64
CA LYS A 400 -17.49 -20.83 12.00
C LYS A 400 -18.64 -19.99 11.47
N ASP A 401 -19.19 -19.11 12.31
CA ASP A 401 -20.34 -18.27 11.93
C ASP A 401 -19.92 -17.20 10.93
N PHE A 402 -18.73 -16.65 11.09
CA PHE A 402 -18.13 -15.71 10.14
C PHE A 402 -18.01 -16.35 8.74
N LEU A 403 -17.40 -17.52 8.62
CA LEU A 403 -17.24 -18.21 7.34
C LEU A 403 -18.58 -18.65 6.73
N ALA A 404 -19.54 -19.05 7.54
CA ALA A 404 -20.90 -19.36 7.06
C ALA A 404 -21.56 -18.12 6.43
N GLY A 405 -21.40 -16.95 7.03
CA GLY A 405 -21.87 -15.69 6.47
C GLY A 405 -21.16 -15.32 5.18
N ILE A 406 -19.84 -15.48 5.11
CA ILE A 406 -19.01 -15.24 3.91
C ILE A 406 -19.46 -16.15 2.75
N ASN A 407 -19.60 -17.45 3.00
CA ASN A 407 -20.03 -18.40 1.96
C ASN A 407 -21.47 -18.12 1.49
N THR A 408 -22.33 -17.64 2.39
CA THR A 408 -23.66 -17.14 2.02
C THR A 408 -23.58 -15.94 1.09
N HIS A 409 -22.66 -15.00 1.38
CA HIS A 409 -22.45 -13.81 0.55
C HIS A 409 -21.97 -14.17 -0.86
N PHE A 410 -20.95 -15.04 -0.99
CA PHE A 410 -20.47 -15.51 -2.29
C PHE A 410 -21.57 -16.23 -3.07
N ASN A 411 -22.28 -17.14 -2.45
CA ASN A 411 -23.33 -17.90 -3.13
C ASN A 411 -24.46 -17.01 -3.66
N ARG A 412 -24.82 -15.95 -2.92
CA ARG A 412 -25.87 -15.01 -3.32
C ARG A 412 -25.45 -14.07 -4.44
N HIS A 413 -24.19 -13.64 -4.45
CA HIS A 413 -23.73 -12.51 -5.27
C HIS A 413 -22.64 -12.86 -6.31
N LYS A 414 -22.31 -14.15 -6.47
CA LYS A 414 -21.27 -14.58 -7.43
C LYS A 414 -21.53 -14.07 -8.84
N PHE A 415 -20.49 -13.55 -9.48
CA PHE A 415 -20.48 -12.89 -10.78
C PHE A 415 -21.36 -11.64 -10.86
N ALA A 416 -21.74 -11.08 -9.73
CA ALA A 416 -22.54 -9.87 -9.60
C ALA A 416 -21.87 -8.85 -8.69
N ASN A 417 -22.61 -7.80 -8.34
CA ASN A 417 -22.16 -6.74 -7.47
C ASN A 417 -22.94 -6.78 -6.14
N ALA A 418 -22.31 -6.33 -5.07
CA ALA A 418 -22.89 -6.28 -3.74
C ALA A 418 -22.52 -4.98 -3.01
N THR A 419 -23.31 -4.66 -1.99
CA THR A 419 -23.12 -3.51 -1.10
C THR A 419 -22.72 -3.97 0.30
N LEU A 420 -22.29 -3.03 1.16
CA LEU A 420 -22.12 -3.27 2.58
C LEU A 420 -23.37 -3.89 3.22
N ALA A 421 -24.58 -3.41 2.86
CA ALA A 421 -25.81 -3.95 3.40
C ALA A 421 -25.98 -5.43 3.06
N ASP A 422 -25.73 -5.84 1.82
CA ASP A 422 -25.77 -7.23 1.37
C ASP A 422 -24.78 -8.12 2.13
N PHE A 423 -23.59 -7.60 2.40
CA PHE A 423 -22.56 -8.29 3.18
C PHE A 423 -23.00 -8.49 4.63
N ILE A 424 -23.45 -7.43 5.29
CA ILE A 424 -23.94 -7.48 6.69
C ILE A 424 -25.15 -8.40 6.81
N ASP A 425 -26.10 -8.36 5.87
CA ASP A 425 -27.27 -9.26 5.83
C ASP A 425 -26.85 -10.73 5.69
N SER A 426 -25.81 -10.99 4.91
CA SER A 426 -25.26 -12.34 4.76
C SER A 426 -24.64 -12.85 6.05
N LEU A 427 -23.86 -12.01 6.75
CA LEU A 427 -23.33 -12.34 8.08
C LEU A 427 -24.44 -12.53 9.11
N ALA A 428 -25.42 -11.63 9.15
CA ALA A 428 -26.56 -11.70 10.09
C ALA A 428 -27.39 -12.98 9.91
N SER A 429 -27.43 -13.53 8.71
CA SER A 429 -28.12 -14.81 8.45
C SER A 429 -27.45 -16.03 9.07
N ALA A 430 -26.19 -15.91 9.51
CA ALA A 430 -25.39 -17.02 10.04
C ALA A 430 -25.26 -16.99 11.58
N THR A 431 -25.74 -15.95 12.25
CA THR A 431 -25.57 -15.75 13.69
C THR A 431 -26.78 -15.05 14.33
N ASP A 432 -26.97 -15.27 15.64
CA ASP A 432 -27.99 -14.55 16.44
C ASP A 432 -27.48 -13.19 16.99
N ARG A 433 -26.22 -12.80 16.70
CA ARG A 433 -25.62 -11.54 17.16
C ARG A 433 -26.08 -10.36 16.28
N ASP A 434 -26.18 -9.17 16.87
CA ASP A 434 -26.55 -7.95 16.15
C ASP A 434 -25.36 -7.39 15.34
N VAL A 435 -25.09 -7.99 14.19
CA VAL A 435 -24.01 -7.58 13.28
C VAL A 435 -24.28 -6.18 12.70
N HIS A 436 -25.55 -5.78 12.54
CA HIS A 436 -25.90 -4.45 12.07
C HIS A 436 -25.48 -3.35 13.05
N ALA A 437 -25.69 -3.58 14.35
CA ALA A 437 -25.23 -2.63 15.38
C ALA A 437 -23.70 -2.57 15.41
N TRP A 438 -23.01 -3.71 15.30
CA TRP A 438 -21.56 -3.77 15.21
C TRP A 438 -21.03 -2.98 14.01
N ALA A 439 -21.62 -3.14 12.83
CA ALA A 439 -21.21 -2.45 11.61
C ALA A 439 -21.34 -0.92 11.77
N ARG A 440 -22.42 -0.43 12.31
CA ARG A 440 -22.60 1.00 12.56
C ARG A 440 -21.53 1.57 13.48
N GLN A 441 -21.15 0.84 14.53
CA GLN A 441 -20.16 1.29 15.51
C GLN A 441 -18.73 1.21 14.99
N TRP A 442 -18.37 0.12 14.31
CA TRP A 442 -17.00 -0.13 13.88
C TRP A 442 -16.68 0.44 12.50
N LEU A 443 -17.59 0.30 11.54
CA LEU A 443 -17.33 0.68 10.16
C LEU A 443 -17.79 2.11 9.85
N GLY A 444 -18.81 2.62 10.56
CA GLY A 444 -19.42 3.93 10.32
C GLY A 444 -18.82 5.09 11.12
N THR A 445 -17.75 4.87 11.89
CA THR A 445 -17.17 5.89 12.78
C THR A 445 -15.68 6.16 12.47
N THR A 446 -15.22 7.38 12.73
CA THR A 446 -13.85 7.85 12.55
C THR A 446 -13.05 7.83 13.86
N GLY A 447 -11.73 7.96 13.77
CA GLY A 447 -10.83 8.11 14.90
C GLY A 447 -10.43 6.79 15.57
N VAL A 448 -9.48 6.89 16.49
CA VAL A 448 -8.93 5.78 17.28
C VAL A 448 -9.32 5.98 18.73
N ASP A 449 -10.01 5.02 19.32
CA ASP A 449 -10.35 5.04 20.74
C ASP A 449 -9.10 4.90 21.61
N THR A 450 -9.11 5.45 22.81
CA THR A 450 -8.02 5.29 23.80
C THR A 450 -8.53 4.57 25.02
N LEU A 451 -7.82 3.53 25.44
CA LEU A 451 -8.14 2.73 26.61
C LEU A 451 -7.08 2.95 27.69
N THR A 452 -7.49 3.44 28.85
CA THR A 452 -6.60 3.81 29.96
C THR A 452 -6.89 2.93 31.18
N PRO A 453 -5.90 2.18 31.70
CA PRO A 453 -6.07 1.37 32.88
C PRO A 453 -5.84 2.18 34.17
N THR A 454 -6.65 1.93 35.16
CA THR A 454 -6.40 2.31 36.58
C THR A 454 -6.36 1.06 37.41
N VAL A 455 -5.26 0.87 38.15
CA VAL A 455 -5.06 -0.32 39.00
C VAL A 455 -4.99 0.10 40.45
N THR A 456 -5.83 -0.49 41.32
CA THR A 456 -5.86 -0.28 42.75
C THR A 456 -5.79 -1.61 43.48
N GLU A 457 -5.40 -1.58 44.79
CA GLU A 457 -5.36 -2.76 45.67
C GLU A 457 -6.28 -2.53 46.87
N ALA A 458 -7.16 -3.48 47.14
CA ALA A 458 -8.05 -3.47 48.28
C ALA A 458 -8.43 -4.91 48.68
N ASP A 459 -8.51 -5.19 50.01
CA ASP A 459 -9.07 -6.43 50.55
C ASP A 459 -8.40 -7.72 50.00
N GLY A 460 -7.08 -7.67 49.76
CA GLY A 460 -6.31 -8.81 49.24
C GLY A 460 -6.52 -9.10 47.75
N ASN A 461 -7.19 -8.19 47.03
CA ASN A 461 -7.40 -8.22 45.58
C ASN A 461 -6.78 -6.98 44.94
N TRP A 462 -6.48 -7.08 43.63
CA TRP A 462 -6.24 -5.92 42.79
C TRP A 462 -7.45 -5.70 41.88
N HIS A 463 -7.72 -4.45 41.62
CA HIS A 463 -8.86 -4.00 40.79
C HIS A 463 -8.35 -3.26 39.57
N LEU A 464 -8.83 -3.67 38.44
CA LEU A 464 -8.60 -3.00 37.16
C LEU A 464 -9.87 -2.26 36.76
N THR A 465 -9.73 -0.97 36.50
CA THR A 465 -10.73 -0.18 35.82
C THR A 465 -10.14 0.27 34.48
N VAL A 466 -10.84 0.01 33.39
CA VAL A 466 -10.46 0.49 32.05
C VAL A 466 -11.43 1.60 31.66
N THR A 467 -10.92 2.80 31.51
CA THR A 467 -11.67 3.95 31.04
C THR A 467 -11.44 4.13 29.54
N GLN A 468 -12.51 4.28 28.80
CA GLN A 468 -12.49 4.46 27.36
C GLN A 468 -12.77 5.93 26.99
N HIS A 469 -11.92 6.47 26.12
CA HIS A 469 -12.18 7.69 25.37
C HIS A 469 -12.47 7.31 23.92
N GLY A 470 -13.73 7.29 23.55
CA GLY A 470 -14.26 6.83 22.27
C GLY A 470 -15.67 6.28 22.39
N GLU A 471 -16.18 5.70 21.31
CA GLU A 471 -17.58 5.28 21.23
C GLU A 471 -17.78 3.79 20.90
N ARG A 472 -16.69 3.04 20.60
CA ARG A 472 -16.80 1.65 20.16
C ARG A 472 -16.74 0.68 21.34
N PRO A 473 -17.51 -0.41 21.32
CA PRO A 473 -17.30 -1.51 22.25
C PRO A 473 -16.04 -2.28 21.87
N HIS A 474 -15.21 -2.62 22.84
CA HIS A 474 -13.98 -3.39 22.64
C HIS A 474 -14.04 -4.73 23.36
N ARG A 475 -13.57 -5.79 22.70
CA ARG A 475 -13.18 -7.04 23.35
C ARG A 475 -11.68 -7.16 23.24
N LEU A 476 -11.00 -7.36 24.36
CA LEU A 476 -9.55 -7.43 24.41
C LEU A 476 -9.05 -8.39 25.49
N THR A 477 -7.84 -8.85 25.31
CA THR A 477 -7.11 -9.65 26.30
C THR A 477 -6.25 -8.73 27.15
N VAL A 478 -6.26 -8.95 28.45
CA VAL A 478 -5.38 -8.29 29.43
C VAL A 478 -4.30 -9.26 29.86
N GLY A 479 -3.05 -8.87 29.73
CA GLY A 479 -1.89 -9.61 30.24
C GLY A 479 -1.41 -9.05 31.57
N ALA A 480 -1.27 -9.92 32.59
CA ALA A 480 -0.71 -9.60 33.89
C ALA A 480 0.63 -10.33 34.06
N TYR A 481 1.70 -9.56 34.25
CA TYR A 481 3.06 -10.07 34.32
C TYR A 481 3.69 -9.76 35.67
N ASP A 482 4.45 -10.73 36.20
CA ASP A 482 5.29 -10.57 37.36
C ASP A 482 6.77 -10.53 37.01
N ARG A 483 7.60 -9.95 37.89
CA ARG A 483 9.06 -10.06 37.73
C ARG A 483 9.50 -11.48 38.02
N ASP A 484 10.41 -12.01 37.19
CA ASP A 484 11.07 -13.28 37.49
C ASP A 484 11.84 -13.15 38.81
N LEU A 485 11.62 -14.13 39.70
CA LEU A 485 12.24 -14.15 41.03
C LEU A 485 13.75 -14.40 40.99
N ASN A 486 14.26 -14.94 39.88
CA ASN A 486 15.67 -15.32 39.75
C ASN A 486 16.56 -14.18 39.28
N ASP A 487 16.08 -13.33 38.36
CA ASP A 487 16.91 -12.24 37.81
C ASP A 487 16.29 -10.84 37.88
N GLY A 488 14.98 -10.75 38.11
CA GLY A 488 14.26 -9.49 38.27
C GLY A 488 14.16 -8.60 36.99
N ARG A 489 14.84 -8.98 35.91
CA ARG A 489 14.81 -8.27 34.60
C ARG A 489 13.75 -8.86 33.67
N HIS A 490 13.63 -10.19 33.65
CA HIS A 490 12.61 -10.89 32.89
C HIS A 490 11.25 -10.78 33.56
N LEU A 491 10.24 -10.86 32.77
CA LEU A 491 8.84 -10.85 33.14
C LEU A 491 8.22 -12.22 32.84
N VAL A 492 7.40 -12.70 33.75
CA VAL A 492 6.69 -13.99 33.64
C VAL A 492 5.21 -13.70 33.56
N LEU A 493 4.55 -14.25 32.56
CA LEU A 493 3.11 -14.17 32.45
C LEU A 493 2.46 -14.88 33.63
N ARG A 494 1.71 -14.15 34.46
CA ARG A 494 0.91 -14.69 35.54
C ARG A 494 -0.40 -15.26 35.04
N GLU A 495 -1.12 -14.42 34.27
CA GLU A 495 -2.39 -14.77 33.67
C GLU A 495 -2.71 -13.88 32.48
N ARG A 496 -3.52 -14.40 31.55
CA ARG A 496 -4.26 -13.66 30.53
C ARG A 496 -5.76 -13.86 30.73
N PHE A 497 -6.54 -12.82 30.55
CA PHE A 497 -7.99 -12.91 30.65
C PHE A 497 -8.63 -11.90 29.72
N ASP A 498 -9.80 -12.29 29.18
CA ASP A 498 -10.57 -11.42 28.30
C ASP A 498 -11.47 -10.49 29.09
N ILE A 499 -11.61 -9.28 28.60
CA ILE A 499 -12.60 -8.32 29.10
C ILE A 499 -13.37 -7.71 27.94
N ASP A 500 -14.63 -7.41 28.21
CA ASP A 500 -15.44 -6.56 27.34
C ASP A 500 -15.44 -5.14 27.94
N VAL A 501 -15.07 -4.18 27.13
CA VAL A 501 -15.13 -2.75 27.46
C VAL A 501 -16.27 -2.15 26.64
N PRO A 502 -17.47 -2.04 27.24
CA PRO A 502 -18.57 -1.31 26.61
C PRO A 502 -18.21 0.17 26.57
N GLN A 503 -19.03 0.96 25.88
CA GLN A 503 -18.85 2.40 25.87
C GLN A 503 -18.72 2.97 27.32
N GLY A 504 -17.63 3.66 27.59
CA GLY A 504 -17.36 4.35 28.85
C GLY A 504 -16.35 3.63 29.76
N GLU A 505 -16.75 2.70 30.59
CA GLU A 505 -15.90 2.12 31.62
C GLU A 505 -16.21 0.63 31.85
N SER A 506 -15.17 -0.14 32.10
CA SER A 506 -15.25 -1.55 32.54
C SER A 506 -14.37 -1.77 33.75
N ALA A 507 -14.88 -2.50 34.73
CA ALA A 507 -14.14 -2.82 35.96
C ALA A 507 -14.15 -4.31 36.24
N THR A 508 -13.01 -4.84 36.73
CA THR A 508 -12.86 -6.23 37.17
C THR A 508 -11.96 -6.31 38.39
N ALA A 509 -12.22 -7.30 39.25
CA ALA A 509 -11.38 -7.60 40.41
C ALA A 509 -10.70 -8.95 40.24
N ARG A 510 -9.45 -9.06 40.69
CA ARG A 510 -8.64 -10.25 40.63
C ARG A 510 -7.98 -10.52 41.99
N PRO A 511 -7.84 -11.78 42.41
CA PRO A 511 -7.22 -12.12 43.69
C PRO A 511 -5.71 -11.85 43.66
N GLY A 512 -5.20 -11.50 44.83
CA GLY A 512 -3.77 -11.32 45.05
C GLY A 512 -3.29 -9.87 44.84
N ARG A 513 -1.96 -9.71 44.77
CA ARG A 513 -1.30 -8.42 44.57
C ARG A 513 -1.38 -7.96 43.10
N ARG A 514 -1.26 -6.67 42.88
CA ARG A 514 -1.16 -6.12 41.56
C ARG A 514 0.02 -6.72 40.78
N PRO A 515 -0.09 -6.90 39.44
CA PRO A 515 1.05 -7.31 38.61
C PRO A 515 2.13 -6.22 38.54
N ALA A 516 3.36 -6.62 38.25
CA ALA A 516 4.46 -5.69 38.00
C ALA A 516 4.26 -4.93 36.66
N LEU A 517 3.66 -5.60 35.66
CA LEU A 517 3.28 -5.03 34.40
C LEU A 517 1.87 -5.51 34.03
N LEU A 518 0.99 -4.57 33.70
CA LEU A 518 -0.32 -4.83 33.15
C LEU A 518 -0.35 -4.32 31.70
N VAL A 519 -0.74 -5.18 30.76
CA VAL A 519 -0.83 -4.84 29.34
C VAL A 519 -2.26 -5.01 28.88
N LEU A 520 -2.91 -3.91 28.53
CA LEU A 520 -4.19 -3.95 27.81
C LEU A 520 -3.94 -4.35 26.35
N ASN A 521 -4.88 -5.09 25.76
CA ASN A 521 -4.79 -5.59 24.40
C ASN A 521 -3.53 -6.45 24.14
N ASP A 522 -3.18 -7.29 25.09
CA ASP A 522 -1.96 -8.10 25.13
C ASP A 522 -1.76 -8.98 23.87
N GLN A 523 -2.82 -9.43 23.24
CA GLN A 523 -2.80 -10.19 21.97
C GLN A 523 -3.13 -9.33 20.74
N ASP A 524 -3.07 -8.02 20.88
CA ASP A 524 -3.31 -7.04 19.82
C ASP A 524 -4.61 -7.23 19.04
N LEU A 525 -5.67 -7.66 19.75
CA LEU A 525 -6.93 -8.01 19.10
C LEU A 525 -7.75 -6.80 18.66
N THR A 526 -7.81 -5.73 19.50
CA THR A 526 -8.64 -4.57 19.19
C THR A 526 -7.87 -3.44 18.52
N TYR A 527 -8.58 -2.58 17.80
CA TYR A 527 -8.07 -1.34 17.22
C TYR A 527 -8.34 -0.18 18.18
N ALA A 528 -7.38 0.09 19.05
CA ALA A 528 -7.41 1.17 20.03
C ALA A 528 -6.00 1.51 20.50
N LYS A 529 -5.73 2.77 20.77
CA LYS A 529 -4.54 3.16 21.54
C LYS A 529 -4.73 2.70 22.99
N VAL A 530 -3.75 2.02 23.52
CA VAL A 530 -3.75 1.62 24.93
C VAL A 530 -2.76 2.47 25.72
N ARG A 531 -3.03 2.65 27.00
CA ARG A 531 -2.13 3.33 27.94
C ARG A 531 -1.65 2.37 29.00
N LEU A 532 -0.61 2.76 29.70
CA LEU A 532 -0.06 2.05 30.85
C LEU A 532 -0.38 2.83 32.12
N ASP A 533 -0.68 2.14 33.20
CA ASP A 533 -0.65 2.76 34.51
C ASP A 533 0.81 3.08 34.92
N GLU A 534 1.01 3.95 35.92
CA GLU A 534 2.32 4.46 36.31
C GLU A 534 3.34 3.34 36.57
N THR A 535 2.95 2.31 37.34
CA THR A 535 3.83 1.17 37.69
C THR A 535 4.17 0.34 36.45
N SER A 536 3.19 0.11 35.58
CA SER A 536 3.38 -0.62 34.32
C SER A 536 4.26 0.16 33.36
N ALA A 537 4.12 1.50 33.25
CA ALA A 537 4.97 2.35 32.44
C ALA A 537 6.44 2.28 32.92
N GLU A 538 6.69 2.42 34.20
CA GLU A 538 8.05 2.26 34.76
C GLU A 538 8.63 0.88 34.47
N THR A 539 7.81 -0.17 34.60
CA THR A 539 8.26 -1.55 34.38
C THR A 539 8.55 -1.78 32.89
N ALA A 540 7.70 -1.28 31.98
CA ALA A 540 7.92 -1.37 30.54
C ALA A 540 9.24 -0.69 30.14
N LEU A 541 9.48 0.57 30.56
CA LEU A 541 10.72 1.28 30.24
C LEU A 541 12.00 0.57 30.75
N ARG A 542 11.89 -0.23 31.84
CA ARG A 542 13.05 -0.93 32.42
C ARG A 542 13.20 -2.38 31.95
N SER A 543 12.15 -3.03 31.49
CA SER A 543 12.10 -4.49 31.33
C SER A 543 11.41 -4.93 30.03
N LEU A 544 11.26 -4.06 29.05
CA LEU A 544 10.52 -4.37 27.81
C LEU A 544 11.08 -5.60 27.11
N SER A 545 12.41 -5.71 26.96
CA SER A 545 13.07 -6.89 26.39
C SER A 545 12.87 -8.17 27.22
N GLY A 546 12.50 -8.05 28.48
CA GLY A 546 12.18 -9.18 29.37
C GLY A 546 10.75 -9.73 29.21
N VAL A 547 9.88 -9.10 28.40
CA VAL A 547 8.55 -9.61 28.08
C VAL A 547 8.66 -10.79 27.11
N PRO A 548 8.12 -11.99 27.43
CA PRO A 548 8.40 -13.19 26.64
C PRO A 548 7.79 -13.23 25.24
N ASP A 549 6.62 -12.63 25.07
CA ASP A 549 5.83 -12.71 23.84
C ASP A 549 6.13 -11.52 22.91
N ALA A 550 6.48 -11.80 21.65
CA ALA A 550 6.83 -10.78 20.66
C ALA A 550 5.64 -9.85 20.33
N LEU A 551 4.43 -10.39 20.26
CA LEU A 551 3.22 -9.61 20.00
C LEU A 551 2.94 -8.64 21.16
N THR A 552 3.12 -9.07 22.40
CA THR A 552 3.03 -8.20 23.58
C THR A 552 4.09 -7.09 23.54
N ARG A 553 5.34 -7.41 23.16
CA ARG A 553 6.38 -6.38 22.98
C ARG A 553 6.01 -5.37 21.89
N ALA A 554 5.44 -5.84 20.77
CA ALA A 554 4.93 -4.95 19.70
C ALA A 554 3.83 -4.01 20.23
N VAL A 555 2.89 -4.51 21.02
CA VAL A 555 1.86 -3.68 21.69
C VAL A 555 2.48 -2.62 22.58
N LEU A 556 3.49 -2.98 23.39
CA LEU A 556 4.19 -2.04 24.27
C LEU A 556 4.95 -0.97 23.46
N TRP A 557 5.67 -1.36 22.40
CA TRP A 557 6.36 -0.39 21.53
C TRP A 557 5.40 0.57 20.84
N ASN A 558 4.25 0.07 20.36
CA ASN A 558 3.22 0.93 19.79
C ASN A 558 2.60 1.85 20.84
N THR A 559 2.41 1.38 22.07
CA THR A 559 1.96 2.22 23.18
C THR A 559 2.92 3.38 23.42
N LEU A 560 4.22 3.11 23.52
CA LEU A 560 5.23 4.16 23.69
C LEU A 560 5.29 5.11 22.48
N ARG A 561 5.17 4.58 21.27
CA ARG A 561 5.10 5.36 20.03
C ARG A 561 3.91 6.34 20.05
N ASP A 562 2.74 5.85 20.40
CA ASP A 562 1.52 6.66 20.45
C ASP A 562 1.62 7.72 21.55
N MET A 563 2.20 7.40 22.71
CA MET A 563 2.45 8.37 23.78
C MET A 563 3.42 9.48 23.35
N VAL A 564 4.46 9.17 22.54
CA VAL A 564 5.34 10.20 21.96
C VAL A 564 4.55 11.10 21.00
N ARG A 565 3.77 10.52 20.11
CA ARG A 565 2.98 11.26 19.13
C ARG A 565 1.90 12.14 19.77
N ASP A 566 1.37 11.72 20.90
CA ASP A 566 0.36 12.47 21.66
C ASP A 566 0.98 13.48 22.66
N GLY A 567 2.32 13.56 22.72
CA GLY A 567 3.04 14.46 23.64
C GLY A 567 3.02 14.03 25.12
N GLU A 568 2.72 12.77 25.41
CA GLU A 568 2.65 12.18 26.74
C GLU A 568 4.00 11.53 27.17
N LEU A 569 4.87 11.24 26.21
CA LEU A 569 6.22 10.72 26.44
C LEU A 569 7.23 11.54 25.65
N GLU A 570 8.30 11.97 26.30
CA GLU A 570 9.38 12.70 25.66
C GLU A 570 10.04 11.84 24.56
N PRO A 571 10.30 12.40 23.35
CA PRO A 571 10.97 11.68 22.27
C PRO A 571 12.29 11.03 22.67
N ALA A 572 13.09 11.72 23.50
CA ALA A 572 14.34 11.20 24.03
C ALA A 572 14.15 9.94 24.89
N ALA A 573 13.05 9.84 25.65
CA ALA A 573 12.76 8.65 26.47
C ALA A 573 12.50 7.41 25.61
N TYR A 574 11.84 7.57 24.45
CA TYR A 574 11.68 6.48 23.48
C TYR A 574 13.03 6.02 22.92
N LEU A 575 13.90 6.94 22.52
CA LEU A 575 15.23 6.62 22.00
C LEU A 575 16.11 5.91 23.04
N GLU A 576 16.07 6.35 24.31
CA GLU A 576 16.79 5.68 25.40
C GLU A 576 16.21 4.27 25.70
N THR A 577 14.89 4.09 25.58
CA THR A 577 14.25 2.77 25.69
C THR A 577 14.70 1.85 24.57
N ALA A 578 14.75 2.36 23.34
CA ALA A 578 15.27 1.62 22.18
C ALA A 578 16.74 1.21 22.41
N ARG A 579 17.58 2.12 22.88
CA ARG A 579 18.98 1.83 23.23
C ARG A 579 19.12 0.75 24.31
N ALA A 580 18.24 0.76 25.30
CA ALA A 580 18.29 -0.17 26.43
C ALA A 580 17.82 -1.60 26.05
N HIS A 581 16.87 -1.73 25.13
CA HIS A 581 16.15 -2.99 24.92
C HIS A 581 16.31 -3.60 23.52
N LEU A 582 16.50 -2.78 22.48
CA LEU A 582 16.45 -3.28 21.11
C LEU A 582 17.65 -4.19 20.75
N ALA A 583 18.80 -3.99 21.41
CA ALA A 583 19.96 -4.85 21.21
C ALA A 583 19.70 -6.32 21.65
N GLU A 584 18.72 -6.57 22.50
CA GLU A 584 18.31 -7.90 22.97
C GLU A 584 17.10 -8.45 22.20
N GLU A 585 16.42 -7.63 21.37
CA GLU A 585 15.24 -8.04 20.61
C GLU A 585 15.58 -9.09 19.54
N ALA A 586 14.76 -10.12 19.46
CA ALA A 586 14.93 -11.21 18.51
C ALA A 586 13.95 -11.13 17.32
N ASP A 587 12.80 -10.51 17.51
CA ASP A 587 11.80 -10.36 16.48
C ASP A 587 12.20 -9.24 15.50
N LEU A 588 12.33 -9.62 14.24
CA LEU A 588 12.83 -8.71 13.20
C LEU A 588 11.85 -7.59 12.86
N ALA A 589 10.54 -7.88 12.88
CA ALA A 589 9.51 -6.87 12.61
C ALA A 589 9.51 -5.80 13.71
N VAL A 590 9.67 -6.21 14.97
CA VAL A 590 9.81 -5.27 16.10
C VAL A 590 11.06 -4.42 15.93
N VAL A 591 12.23 -5.02 15.62
CA VAL A 591 13.47 -4.26 15.40
C VAL A 591 13.30 -3.22 14.31
N GLN A 592 12.78 -3.63 13.16
CA GLN A 592 12.56 -2.72 12.01
C GLN A 592 11.60 -1.59 12.34
N GLY A 593 10.45 -1.91 12.95
CA GLY A 593 9.45 -0.90 13.34
C GLY A 593 9.98 0.13 14.32
N VAL A 594 10.71 -0.33 15.34
CA VAL A 594 11.30 0.55 16.36
C VAL A 594 12.41 1.43 15.77
N LEU A 595 13.31 0.89 14.95
CA LEU A 595 14.36 1.68 14.28
C LEU A 595 13.77 2.70 13.31
N THR A 596 12.73 2.34 12.57
CA THR A 596 12.03 3.25 11.67
C THR A 596 11.42 4.42 12.43
N PHE A 597 10.75 4.18 13.54
CA PHE A 597 10.19 5.26 14.35
C PHE A 597 11.26 6.08 15.07
N ALA A 598 12.35 5.47 15.52
CA ALA A 598 13.49 6.17 16.10
C ALA A 598 14.17 7.13 15.09
N ALA A 599 14.28 6.71 13.83
CA ALA A 599 14.73 7.59 12.76
C ALA A 599 13.75 8.76 12.53
N HIS A 600 12.45 8.48 12.52
CA HIS A 600 11.41 9.51 12.39
C HIS A 600 11.48 10.53 13.55
N ILE A 601 11.66 10.09 14.80
CA ILE A 601 11.89 10.96 15.95
C ILE A 601 13.10 11.86 15.68
N THR A 602 14.22 11.28 15.27
CA THR A 602 15.50 11.96 15.04
C THR A 602 15.38 13.07 14.00
N ASP A 603 14.64 12.82 12.92
CA ASP A 603 14.52 13.75 11.79
C ASP A 603 13.43 14.80 11.98
N ARG A 604 12.36 14.50 12.75
CA ARG A 604 11.16 15.35 12.78
C ARG A 604 10.78 15.85 14.17
N TYR A 605 10.94 15.03 15.23
CA TYR A 605 10.44 15.34 16.58
C TYR A 605 11.48 15.96 17.49
N LEU A 606 12.76 15.87 17.15
CA LEU A 606 13.83 16.55 17.89
C LEU A 606 14.18 17.89 17.27
N PRO A 607 14.51 18.90 18.08
CA PRO A 607 15.14 20.11 17.60
C PRO A 607 16.44 19.82 16.85
N ALA A 608 16.78 20.65 15.87
CA ALA A 608 17.97 20.44 15.03
C ALA A 608 19.29 20.29 15.84
N GLY A 609 19.40 20.96 16.98
CA GLY A 609 20.56 20.87 17.87
C GLY A 609 20.72 19.51 18.59
N GLU A 610 19.65 18.74 18.74
CA GLU A 610 19.65 17.43 19.39
C GLU A 610 19.86 16.28 18.41
N ARG A 611 19.59 16.50 17.13
CA ARG A 611 19.70 15.51 16.08
C ARG A 611 21.08 14.80 16.02
N PRO A 612 22.23 15.49 16.14
CA PRO A 612 23.54 14.82 16.15
C PRO A 612 23.69 13.79 17.28
N THR A 613 23.16 14.08 18.46
CA THR A 613 23.17 13.16 19.60
C THR A 613 22.29 11.93 19.33
N ALA A 614 21.13 12.12 18.74
CA ALA A 614 20.23 11.03 18.36
C ALA A 614 20.84 10.14 17.27
N LEU A 615 21.48 10.71 16.24
CA LEU A 615 22.20 9.95 15.21
C LEU A 615 23.34 9.12 15.82
N ALA A 616 24.09 9.66 16.78
CA ALA A 616 25.11 8.91 17.50
C ALA A 616 24.51 7.73 18.27
N LEU A 617 23.37 7.94 18.94
CA LEU A 617 22.64 6.88 19.63
C LEU A 617 22.20 5.78 18.66
N LEU A 618 21.62 6.11 17.51
CA LEU A 618 21.20 5.16 16.50
C LEU A 618 22.39 4.38 15.91
N THR A 619 23.49 5.04 15.63
CA THR A 619 24.73 4.38 15.16
C THR A 619 25.30 3.43 16.20
N ASP A 620 25.29 3.78 17.48
CA ASP A 620 25.76 2.91 18.55
C ASP A 620 24.84 1.70 18.76
N LEU A 621 23.53 1.90 18.70
CA LEU A 621 22.52 0.84 18.78
C LEU A 621 22.66 -0.16 17.63
N THR A 622 22.71 0.33 16.39
CA THR A 622 22.87 -0.52 15.21
C THR A 622 24.21 -1.24 15.21
N ARG A 623 25.27 -0.61 15.68
CA ARG A 623 26.57 -1.26 15.89
C ARG A 623 26.49 -2.38 16.95
N ALA A 624 25.71 -2.22 18.00
CA ALA A 624 25.47 -3.28 18.98
C ALA A 624 24.74 -4.49 18.36
N LEU A 625 23.73 -4.25 17.53
CA LEU A 625 23.05 -5.30 16.76
C LEU A 625 24.00 -6.01 15.77
N MET A 626 24.86 -5.26 15.09
CA MET A 626 25.86 -5.81 14.19
C MET A 626 26.85 -6.72 14.94
N ARG A 627 27.36 -6.29 16.11
CA ARG A 627 28.25 -7.14 16.96
C ARG A 627 27.57 -8.43 17.41
N ARG A 628 26.31 -8.36 17.81
CA ARG A 628 25.52 -9.52 18.25
C ARG A 628 25.38 -10.59 17.15
N THR A 629 25.36 -10.16 15.89
CA THR A 629 25.14 -11.01 14.71
C THR A 629 26.40 -11.27 13.88
N GLU A 630 27.58 -10.98 14.43
CA GLU A 630 28.87 -11.14 13.73
C GLU A 630 29.22 -12.60 13.43
N ASP A 631 28.66 -13.54 14.19
CA ASP A 631 28.81 -14.98 14.01
C ASP A 631 27.92 -15.56 12.88
N GLY A 632 27.13 -14.71 12.18
CA GLY A 632 26.21 -15.13 11.14
C GLY A 632 24.92 -15.79 11.64
N SER A 633 24.65 -15.75 12.95
CA SER A 633 23.50 -16.41 13.57
C SER A 633 22.13 -15.85 13.10
N ASN A 634 22.08 -14.57 12.69
CA ASN A 634 20.86 -13.92 12.19
C ASN A 634 21.19 -12.93 11.07
N PRO A 635 21.26 -13.37 9.82
CA PRO A 635 21.61 -12.52 8.68
C PRO A 635 20.57 -11.42 8.41
N GLY A 636 19.29 -11.66 8.68
CA GLY A 636 18.23 -10.66 8.50
C GLY A 636 18.36 -9.51 9.49
N LEU A 637 18.60 -9.81 10.77
CA LEU A 637 18.85 -8.80 11.78
C LEU A 637 20.12 -8.00 11.49
N ARG A 638 21.16 -8.69 11.00
CA ARG A 638 22.39 -8.03 10.59
C ARG A 638 22.20 -7.06 9.44
N LEU A 639 21.49 -7.51 8.39
CA LEU A 639 21.17 -6.65 7.23
C LEU A 639 20.38 -5.42 7.65
N THR A 640 19.37 -5.58 8.51
CA THR A 640 18.59 -4.48 9.08
C THR A 640 19.49 -3.50 9.83
N ALA A 641 20.38 -4.00 10.68
CA ALA A 641 21.31 -3.16 11.43
C ALA A 641 22.28 -2.40 10.52
N VAL A 642 22.81 -3.04 9.48
CA VAL A 642 23.70 -2.41 8.48
C VAL A 642 22.98 -1.29 7.74
N ARG A 643 21.77 -1.53 7.25
CA ARG A 643 20.96 -0.52 6.53
C ARG A 643 20.70 0.71 7.41
N HIS A 644 20.25 0.52 8.63
CA HIS A 644 19.98 1.63 9.55
C HIS A 644 21.28 2.33 10.04
N PHE A 645 22.39 1.61 10.15
CA PHE A 645 23.68 2.23 10.41
C PHE A 645 24.10 3.18 9.29
N ILE A 646 23.98 2.76 8.02
CA ILE A 646 24.28 3.59 6.85
C ILE A 646 23.42 4.86 6.89
N ASP A 647 22.12 4.73 7.09
CA ASP A 647 21.17 5.85 7.09
C ASP A 647 21.46 6.85 8.22
N ALA A 648 21.88 6.36 9.39
CA ALA A 648 22.19 7.18 10.56
C ALA A 648 23.63 7.73 10.58
N ALA A 649 24.52 7.31 9.66
CA ALA A 649 25.93 7.71 9.66
C ALA A 649 26.05 9.23 9.54
N ALA A 650 26.59 9.87 10.58
CA ALA A 650 26.86 11.31 10.59
C ALA A 650 28.24 11.67 10.02
N GLN A 651 29.13 10.69 9.90
CA GLN A 651 30.48 10.82 9.35
C GLN A 651 30.68 9.79 8.22
N PRO A 652 31.38 10.18 7.14
CA PRO A 652 31.49 9.32 5.96
C PRO A 652 32.48 8.17 6.12
N ASP A 653 33.47 8.25 7.00
CA ASP A 653 34.67 7.40 7.00
C ASP A 653 34.35 5.90 7.04
N THR A 654 33.44 5.48 7.95
CA THR A 654 33.10 4.05 8.11
C THR A 654 32.42 3.48 6.87
N ILE A 655 31.41 4.19 6.37
CA ILE A 655 30.63 3.71 5.21
C ILE A 655 31.45 3.85 3.90
N ARG A 656 32.34 4.84 3.83
CA ARG A 656 33.31 4.96 2.74
C ARG A 656 34.25 3.74 2.73
N GLY A 657 34.81 3.37 3.89
CA GLY A 657 35.63 2.17 4.00
C GLY A 657 34.91 0.90 3.52
N TRP A 658 33.64 0.73 3.86
CA TRP A 658 32.84 -0.40 3.37
C TRP A 658 32.67 -0.37 1.85
N LEU A 659 32.42 0.80 1.27
CA LEU A 659 32.29 0.95 -0.18
C LEU A 659 33.59 0.60 -0.90
N ASP A 660 34.73 1.05 -0.39
CA ASP A 660 36.05 0.81 -0.96
C ASP A 660 36.47 -0.68 -0.84
N GLU A 661 36.14 -1.31 0.29
CA GLU A 661 36.41 -2.74 0.54
C GLU A 661 35.40 -3.67 -0.17
N GLY A 662 34.24 -3.17 -0.57
CA GLY A 662 33.14 -3.94 -1.17
C GLY A 662 32.37 -4.81 -0.21
N SER A 663 32.59 -4.67 1.11
CA SER A 663 31.94 -5.48 2.15
C SER A 663 31.86 -4.75 3.48
N VAL A 664 30.88 -5.16 4.30
CA VAL A 664 30.80 -4.78 5.71
C VAL A 664 31.63 -5.78 6.53
N PRO A 665 32.47 -5.35 7.49
CA PRO A 665 33.20 -6.26 8.36
C PRO A 665 32.27 -7.28 9.04
N GLY A 666 32.54 -8.58 8.87
CA GLY A 666 31.66 -9.68 9.30
C GLY A 666 30.41 -9.90 8.42
N GLY A 667 30.40 -9.33 7.19
CA GLY A 667 29.33 -9.41 6.21
C GLY A 667 28.20 -8.38 6.44
N PRO A 668 27.31 -8.18 5.46
CA PRO A 668 27.31 -8.79 4.14
C PRO A 668 28.35 -8.22 3.17
N GLU A 669 28.56 -8.88 2.01
CA GLU A 669 29.12 -8.23 0.83
C GLU A 669 28.16 -7.16 0.32
N LEU A 670 28.72 -6.12 -0.30
CA LEU A 670 27.89 -5.04 -0.84
C LEU A 670 27.23 -5.44 -2.15
N ASP A 671 25.96 -5.72 -2.10
CA ASP A 671 25.08 -5.85 -3.26
C ASP A 671 24.68 -4.47 -3.84
N PRO A 672 23.95 -4.41 -4.96
CA PRO A 672 23.53 -3.14 -5.56
C PRO A 672 22.74 -2.23 -4.61
N GLU A 673 21.85 -2.78 -3.79
CA GLU A 673 21.05 -1.98 -2.84
C GLU A 673 21.93 -1.28 -1.80
N LEU A 674 22.82 -2.03 -1.15
CA LEU A 674 23.72 -1.47 -0.14
C LEU A 674 24.72 -0.46 -0.73
N ARG A 675 25.21 -0.70 -1.97
CA ARG A 675 26.09 0.25 -2.67
C ARG A 675 25.40 1.59 -2.91
N TRP A 676 24.17 1.57 -3.46
CA TRP A 676 23.42 2.79 -3.71
C TRP A 676 23.00 3.48 -2.42
N ARG A 677 22.68 2.74 -1.36
CA ARG A 677 22.37 3.29 -0.04
C ARG A 677 23.56 4.02 0.57
N ILE A 678 24.76 3.41 0.53
CA ILE A 678 26.00 4.06 0.97
C ILE A 678 26.28 5.31 0.15
N LEU A 679 26.22 5.21 -1.18
CA LEU A 679 26.53 6.33 -2.07
C LEU A 679 25.55 7.49 -1.88
N THR A 680 24.26 7.19 -1.65
CA THR A 680 23.25 8.21 -1.29
C THR A 680 23.63 8.91 0.01
N ARG A 681 23.99 8.15 1.05
CA ARG A 681 24.39 8.76 2.33
C ARG A 681 25.67 9.59 2.20
N LEU A 682 26.64 9.12 1.43
CA LEU A 682 27.85 9.90 1.11
C LEU A 682 27.50 11.20 0.36
N ALA A 683 26.54 11.15 -0.58
CA ALA A 683 26.07 12.34 -1.28
C ALA A 683 25.43 13.34 -0.31
N VAL A 684 24.57 12.89 0.60
CA VAL A 684 23.99 13.76 1.66
C VAL A 684 25.06 14.46 2.46
N LEU A 685 26.13 13.73 2.81
CA LEU A 685 27.26 14.24 3.62
C LEU A 685 28.28 15.06 2.81
N GLY A 686 28.11 15.19 1.48
CA GLY A 686 29.06 15.89 0.61
C GLY A 686 30.40 15.15 0.43
N ALA A 687 30.41 13.83 0.62
CA ALA A 687 31.59 12.98 0.55
C ALA A 687 31.67 12.15 -0.75
N THR A 688 30.88 12.48 -1.76
CA THR A 688 30.93 11.94 -3.12
C THR A 688 30.64 13.05 -4.13
N ASP A 689 30.83 12.77 -5.42
CA ASP A 689 30.62 13.70 -6.51
C ASP A 689 29.92 13.03 -7.73
N GLU A 690 29.60 13.84 -8.74
CA GLU A 690 28.96 13.38 -9.97
C GLU A 690 29.80 12.33 -10.72
N GLN A 691 31.12 12.41 -10.67
CA GLN A 691 31.96 11.46 -11.37
C GLN A 691 31.83 10.05 -10.76
N GLU A 692 31.82 9.94 -9.43
CA GLU A 692 31.63 8.67 -8.73
C GLU A 692 30.22 8.11 -8.94
N ILE A 693 29.19 8.98 -8.91
CA ILE A 693 27.79 8.57 -9.17
C ILE A 693 27.65 8.03 -10.60
N ALA A 694 28.21 8.72 -11.59
CA ALA A 694 28.19 8.26 -12.97
C ALA A 694 28.94 6.94 -13.18
N ALA A 695 30.07 6.73 -12.48
CA ALA A 695 30.80 5.47 -12.51
C ALA A 695 29.97 4.33 -11.89
N ALA A 696 29.29 4.58 -10.79
CA ALA A 696 28.38 3.62 -10.16
C ALA A 696 27.21 3.23 -11.08
N LEU A 697 26.62 4.20 -11.78
CA LEU A 697 25.56 3.94 -12.77
C LEU A 697 26.09 3.13 -13.96
N THR A 698 27.31 3.40 -14.41
CA THR A 698 27.94 2.60 -15.47
C THR A 698 28.14 1.13 -15.03
N ALA A 699 28.40 0.90 -13.75
CA ALA A 699 28.56 -0.43 -13.18
C ALA A 699 27.22 -1.14 -12.94
N ASP A 700 26.14 -0.38 -12.71
CA ASP A 700 24.77 -0.90 -12.54
C ASP A 700 23.77 -0.13 -13.44
N PRO A 701 23.78 -0.39 -14.77
CA PRO A 701 22.90 0.32 -15.72
C PRO A 701 21.47 -0.24 -15.74
N SER A 702 20.92 -0.54 -14.57
CA SER A 702 19.57 -1.06 -14.39
C SER A 702 18.59 0.07 -14.04
N ALA A 703 17.29 -0.21 -14.07
CA ALA A 703 16.26 0.73 -13.61
C ALA A 703 16.51 1.20 -12.17
N THR A 704 16.81 0.28 -11.25
CA THR A 704 17.15 0.63 -9.86
C THR A 704 18.48 1.39 -9.75
N GLY A 705 19.42 1.17 -10.67
CA GLY A 705 20.64 1.97 -10.79
C GLY A 705 20.36 3.41 -11.24
N GLU A 706 19.47 3.61 -12.20
CA GLU A 706 19.03 4.95 -12.62
C GLU A 706 18.33 5.71 -11.47
N GLU A 707 17.46 5.04 -10.74
CA GLU A 707 16.83 5.60 -9.54
C GLU A 707 17.86 5.94 -8.45
N GLY A 708 18.83 5.06 -8.20
CA GLY A 708 19.93 5.29 -7.27
C GLY A 708 20.77 6.52 -7.66
N ALA A 709 21.11 6.64 -8.93
CA ALA A 709 21.87 7.79 -9.44
C ALA A 709 21.05 9.09 -9.36
N ALA A 710 19.75 9.06 -9.69
CA ALA A 710 18.88 10.23 -9.58
C ALA A 710 18.76 10.69 -8.12
N ARG A 711 18.60 9.77 -7.19
CA ARG A 711 18.57 10.05 -5.74
C ARG A 711 19.89 10.65 -5.25
N CYS A 712 21.02 10.06 -5.61
CA CYS A 712 22.35 10.55 -5.24
C CYS A 712 22.61 11.97 -5.76
N ARG A 713 22.30 12.23 -7.05
CA ARG A 713 22.47 13.55 -7.66
C ARG A 713 21.66 14.63 -6.96
N ALA A 714 20.39 14.32 -6.65
CA ALA A 714 19.50 15.22 -5.92
C ALA A 714 19.96 15.45 -4.45
N ALA A 715 20.68 14.48 -3.87
CA ALA A 715 21.18 14.53 -2.50
C ALA A 715 22.50 15.35 -2.35
N LEU A 716 23.21 15.68 -3.45
CA LEU A 716 24.43 16.47 -3.37
C LEU A 716 24.17 17.85 -2.76
N PRO A 717 24.98 18.31 -1.77
CA PRO A 717 24.76 19.55 -1.03
C PRO A 717 25.30 20.77 -1.79
N THR A 718 24.95 20.94 -3.05
CA THR A 718 25.38 22.08 -3.86
C THR A 718 24.16 22.79 -4.48
N PRO A 719 24.19 24.14 -4.58
CA PRO A 719 23.09 24.86 -5.22
C PRO A 719 22.80 24.40 -6.65
N ALA A 720 23.84 24.05 -7.42
CA ALA A 720 23.70 23.57 -8.79
C ALA A 720 22.98 22.23 -8.87
N ALA A 721 23.31 21.27 -8.00
CA ALA A 721 22.64 19.98 -7.93
C ALA A 721 21.16 20.12 -7.51
N LYS A 722 20.88 20.97 -6.51
CA LYS A 722 19.50 21.24 -6.08
C LYS A 722 18.67 21.88 -7.19
N GLU A 723 19.20 22.86 -7.91
CA GLU A 723 18.48 23.50 -9.02
C GLU A 723 18.27 22.55 -10.19
N ALA A 724 19.24 21.69 -10.50
CA ALA A 724 19.09 20.66 -11.54
C ALA A 724 17.99 19.66 -11.19
N ALA A 725 17.97 19.15 -9.95
CA ALA A 725 16.94 18.23 -9.46
C ALA A 725 15.56 18.91 -9.45
N TRP A 726 15.47 20.17 -9.02
CA TRP A 726 14.24 20.95 -9.03
C TRP A 726 13.67 21.11 -10.45
N THR A 727 14.53 21.51 -11.37
CA THR A 727 14.16 21.65 -12.78
C THR A 727 13.63 20.35 -13.37
N ALA A 728 14.31 19.22 -13.08
CA ALA A 728 13.87 17.91 -13.54
C ALA A 728 12.49 17.52 -12.98
N MET A 729 12.22 17.79 -11.70
CA MET A 729 10.93 17.43 -11.08
C MET A 729 9.79 18.36 -11.50
N PHE A 730 9.99 19.67 -11.49
CA PHE A 730 8.89 20.64 -11.57
C PHE A 730 8.76 21.35 -12.92
N GLN A 731 9.82 21.40 -13.72
CA GLN A 731 9.83 22.14 -15.00
C GLN A 731 9.91 21.23 -16.23
N SER A 732 10.18 19.93 -16.03
CA SER A 732 10.21 18.92 -17.07
C SER A 732 9.06 17.93 -16.90
N ASP A 733 8.56 17.37 -18.00
CA ASP A 733 7.55 16.32 -18.00
C ASP A 733 8.13 14.93 -18.36
N THR A 734 9.45 14.80 -18.36
CA THR A 734 10.16 13.61 -18.86
C THR A 734 10.39 12.53 -17.79
N LEU A 735 10.38 12.88 -16.50
CA LEU A 735 10.57 11.88 -15.43
C LEU A 735 9.36 10.97 -15.34
N SER A 736 9.61 9.65 -15.26
CA SER A 736 8.60 8.69 -14.85
C SER A 736 8.21 8.92 -13.39
N ASN A 737 7.15 8.25 -12.94
CA ASN A 737 6.73 8.24 -11.53
C ASN A 737 7.86 7.80 -10.60
N TYR A 738 8.63 6.77 -10.97
CA TYR A 738 9.74 6.24 -10.16
C TYR A 738 10.95 7.18 -10.12
N LEU A 739 11.37 7.70 -11.25
CA LEU A 739 12.48 8.66 -11.29
C LEU A 739 12.14 9.98 -10.60
N PHE A 740 10.88 10.43 -10.71
CA PHE A 740 10.41 11.58 -9.93
C PHE A 740 10.53 11.32 -8.43
N THR A 741 10.04 10.17 -7.97
CA THR A 741 10.09 9.77 -6.56
C THR A 741 11.52 9.66 -6.05
N ALA A 742 12.39 9.00 -6.80
CA ALA A 742 13.81 8.86 -6.43
C ALA A 742 14.52 10.22 -6.32
N THR A 743 14.27 11.12 -7.26
CA THR A 743 14.82 12.50 -7.24
C THR A 743 14.30 13.26 -6.01
N ALA A 744 12.99 13.19 -5.73
CA ALA A 744 12.37 13.85 -4.60
C ALA A 744 12.92 13.34 -3.24
N GLN A 745 13.10 12.02 -3.10
CA GLN A 745 13.69 11.40 -1.91
C GLN A 745 15.14 11.85 -1.66
N GLY A 746 15.91 12.10 -2.70
CA GLY A 746 17.27 12.63 -2.58
C GLY A 746 17.31 14.13 -2.24
N PHE A 747 16.29 14.89 -2.65
CA PHE A 747 16.32 16.36 -2.59
C PHE A 747 16.26 16.92 -1.16
N TRP A 748 15.27 16.48 -0.38
CA TRP A 748 15.01 17.00 0.97
C TRP A 748 15.81 16.25 2.03
N GLN A 749 16.89 16.86 2.53
CA GLN A 749 17.77 16.25 3.52
C GLN A 749 17.89 17.14 4.76
N PRO A 750 17.67 16.61 5.99
CA PRO A 750 17.76 17.42 7.22
C PRO A 750 19.13 18.10 7.44
N GLU A 751 20.20 17.48 6.93
CA GLU A 751 21.57 18.03 7.02
C GLU A 751 21.80 19.29 6.17
N GLN A 752 20.88 19.60 5.26
CA GLN A 752 21.07 20.60 4.21
C GLN A 752 20.05 21.75 4.31
N ALA A 753 19.52 22.00 5.50
CA ALA A 753 18.44 22.96 5.74
C ALA A 753 18.71 24.36 5.14
N ASP A 754 19.92 24.88 5.28
CA ASP A 754 20.29 26.21 4.79
C ASP A 754 20.16 26.34 3.26
N ILE A 755 20.55 25.30 2.51
CA ILE A 755 20.43 25.26 1.04
C ILE A 755 18.98 25.06 0.62
N LEU A 756 18.20 24.35 1.41
CA LEU A 756 16.83 23.94 1.09
C LEU A 756 15.79 25.00 1.44
N GLN A 757 16.10 25.93 2.38
CA GLN A 757 15.13 26.93 2.84
C GLN A 757 14.47 27.74 1.70
N PRO A 758 15.15 28.19 0.63
CA PRO A 758 14.52 28.90 -0.47
C PRO A 758 13.50 28.08 -1.26
N TYR A 759 13.62 26.76 -1.22
CA TYR A 759 12.73 25.85 -1.96
C TYR A 759 11.41 25.57 -1.24
N VAL A 760 11.29 25.90 0.05
CA VAL A 760 10.06 25.68 0.81
C VAL A 760 8.89 26.44 0.20
N ALA A 761 9.03 27.76 0.02
CA ALA A 761 7.99 28.56 -0.61
C ALA A 761 7.80 28.22 -2.09
N ARG A 762 8.89 27.91 -2.79
CA ARG A 762 8.87 27.53 -4.21
C ARG A 762 8.11 26.23 -4.45
N TYR A 763 8.14 25.28 -3.49
CA TYR A 763 7.39 24.05 -3.59
C TYR A 763 5.89 24.30 -3.80
N TYR A 764 5.29 25.17 -2.99
CA TYR A 764 3.85 25.46 -3.09
C TYR A 764 3.46 26.19 -4.37
N GLN A 765 4.42 26.93 -4.97
CA GLN A 765 4.21 27.61 -6.25
C GLN A 765 4.28 26.64 -7.44
N ASP A 766 5.15 25.64 -7.37
CA ASP A 766 5.47 24.75 -8.50
C ASP A 766 4.67 23.43 -8.46
N ALA A 767 4.26 22.94 -7.27
CA ALA A 767 3.56 21.66 -7.12
C ALA A 767 2.15 21.69 -7.71
N VAL A 768 1.42 22.79 -7.58
CA VAL A 768 0.06 22.93 -8.12
C VAL A 768 0.04 22.90 -9.65
N PRO A 769 0.84 23.71 -10.38
CA PRO A 769 0.92 23.62 -11.84
C PRO A 769 1.40 22.24 -12.31
N LEU A 770 2.35 21.61 -11.60
CA LEU A 770 2.83 20.26 -11.93
C LEU A 770 1.68 19.24 -11.85
N ALA A 771 0.94 19.22 -10.75
CA ALA A 771 -0.17 18.30 -10.53
C ALA A 771 -1.24 18.44 -11.62
N ASN A 772 -1.63 19.68 -11.94
CA ASN A 772 -2.62 19.96 -12.98
C ASN A 772 -2.15 19.56 -14.38
N ARG A 773 -0.84 19.60 -14.64
CA ARG A 773 -0.25 19.23 -15.93
C ARG A 773 -0.03 17.73 -16.09
N ARG A 774 0.45 17.05 -15.00
CA ARG A 774 0.92 15.67 -15.06
C ARG A 774 -0.09 14.63 -14.53
N GLY A 775 -1.17 15.08 -13.86
CA GLY A 775 -2.24 14.21 -13.38
C GLY A 775 -2.04 13.62 -11.99
N PRO A 776 -2.97 12.72 -11.56
CA PRO A 776 -3.07 12.27 -10.17
C PRO A 776 -1.85 11.53 -9.64
N ALA A 777 -1.25 10.63 -10.42
CA ALA A 777 -0.09 9.82 -9.97
C ALA A 777 1.12 10.70 -9.60
N ILE A 778 1.46 11.67 -10.46
CA ILE A 778 2.56 12.60 -10.16
C ILE A 778 2.15 13.62 -9.07
N ALA A 779 0.88 14.01 -9.01
CA ALA A 779 0.37 14.86 -7.94
C ALA A 779 0.53 14.20 -6.55
N GLU A 780 0.23 12.91 -6.45
CA GLU A 780 0.45 12.14 -5.23
C GLU A 780 1.94 12.03 -4.88
N ALA A 781 2.79 11.68 -5.84
CA ALA A 781 4.23 11.61 -5.65
C ALA A 781 4.81 12.96 -5.20
N ALA A 782 4.38 14.07 -5.81
CA ALA A 782 4.79 15.42 -5.45
C ALA A 782 4.34 15.80 -4.02
N GLY A 783 3.11 15.48 -3.66
CA GLY A 783 2.57 15.73 -2.33
C GLY A 783 3.22 14.89 -1.24
N ARG A 784 3.64 13.67 -1.56
CA ARG A 784 4.21 12.74 -0.58
C ARG A 784 5.74 12.85 -0.45
N TYR A 785 6.47 12.88 -1.55
CA TYR A 785 7.92 12.76 -1.57
C TYR A 785 8.66 14.07 -1.80
N ALA A 786 8.06 15.01 -2.54
CA ALA A 786 8.67 16.30 -2.79
C ALA A 786 8.23 17.40 -1.79
N PHE A 787 7.40 17.06 -0.80
CA PHE A 787 7.00 17.98 0.27
C PHE A 787 8.19 18.33 1.17
N PRO A 788 8.33 19.61 1.62
CA PRO A 788 9.47 20.09 2.42
C PRO A 788 9.43 19.63 3.88
N MET A 789 9.24 18.34 4.13
CA MET A 789 9.05 17.75 5.45
C MET A 789 10.21 17.98 6.44
N PRO A 790 11.51 18.03 6.04
CA PRO A 790 12.58 18.31 6.99
C PRO A 790 12.56 19.70 7.59
N VAL A 791 11.84 20.65 6.97
CA VAL A 791 11.73 22.03 7.46
C VAL A 791 10.50 22.15 8.37
N VAL A 792 10.71 21.88 9.67
CA VAL A 792 9.66 21.87 10.69
C VAL A 792 9.65 23.21 11.41
N ASP A 793 8.88 24.15 10.90
CA ASP A 793 8.65 25.47 11.50
C ASP A 793 7.23 26.00 11.24
N ALA A 794 6.84 27.05 11.94
CA ALA A 794 5.50 27.63 11.83
C ALA A 794 5.25 28.28 10.46
N ASP A 795 6.27 28.80 9.80
CA ASP A 795 6.16 29.43 8.48
C ASP A 795 5.88 28.38 7.41
N ALA A 796 6.52 27.21 7.49
CA ALA A 796 6.24 26.08 6.60
C ALA A 796 4.78 25.59 6.74
N VAL A 797 4.25 25.51 7.97
CA VAL A 797 2.83 25.20 8.23
C VAL A 797 1.93 26.25 7.59
N HIS A 798 2.20 27.54 7.81
CA HIS A 798 1.38 28.62 7.26
C HIS A 798 1.37 28.66 5.73
N LEU A 799 2.49 28.39 5.09
CA LEU A 799 2.56 28.26 3.62
C LEU A 799 1.70 27.09 3.11
N GLY A 800 1.73 25.97 3.82
CA GLY A 800 0.89 24.80 3.49
C GLY A 800 -0.60 25.10 3.64
N GLU A 801 -1.00 25.75 4.72
CA GLU A 801 -2.38 26.19 4.95
C GLU A 801 -2.86 27.14 3.85
N THR A 802 -2.05 28.13 3.51
CA THR A 802 -2.33 29.08 2.43
C THR A 802 -2.52 28.39 1.08
N CYS A 803 -1.70 27.35 0.80
CA CYS A 803 -1.85 26.54 -0.41
C CYS A 803 -3.16 25.75 -0.40
N LEU A 804 -3.53 25.17 0.73
CA LEU A 804 -4.76 24.38 0.87
C LEU A 804 -6.04 25.21 0.67
N ASP A 805 -5.99 26.54 0.89
CA ASP A 805 -7.13 27.45 0.65
C ASP A 805 -7.39 27.74 -0.84
N GLN A 806 -6.50 27.31 -1.76
CA GLN A 806 -6.68 27.50 -3.21
C GLN A 806 -7.80 26.60 -3.73
N ALA A 807 -8.64 27.16 -4.61
CA ALA A 807 -9.85 26.49 -5.11
C ALA A 807 -9.56 25.42 -6.18
N ASP A 808 -8.43 25.53 -6.89
CA ASP A 808 -8.07 24.75 -8.07
C ASP A 808 -7.05 23.63 -7.81
N LEU A 809 -6.85 23.24 -6.55
CA LEU A 809 -6.01 22.10 -6.17
C LEU A 809 -6.62 20.79 -6.65
N LEU A 810 -5.81 20.00 -7.38
CA LEU A 810 -6.18 18.64 -7.72
C LEU A 810 -6.42 17.81 -6.42
N PRO A 811 -7.53 17.04 -6.32
CA PRO A 811 -7.87 16.31 -5.08
C PRO A 811 -6.75 15.46 -4.51
N ALA A 812 -6.00 14.73 -5.34
CA ALA A 812 -4.86 13.92 -4.93
C ALA A 812 -3.76 14.75 -4.25
N LEU A 813 -3.40 15.92 -4.82
CA LEU A 813 -2.42 16.82 -4.20
C LEU A 813 -2.96 17.42 -2.91
N ARG A 814 -4.23 17.90 -2.91
CA ARG A 814 -4.89 18.48 -1.73
C ARG A 814 -4.84 17.53 -0.54
N ARG A 815 -5.19 16.25 -0.75
CA ARG A 815 -5.17 15.22 0.29
C ARG A 815 -3.78 15.07 0.90
N LYS A 816 -2.75 14.89 0.06
CA LYS A 816 -1.37 14.72 0.55
C LYS A 816 -0.84 15.96 1.25
N LEU A 817 -1.13 17.16 0.74
CA LEU A 817 -0.75 18.40 1.42
C LEU A 817 -1.41 18.54 2.80
N ALA A 818 -2.69 18.20 2.91
CA ALA A 818 -3.40 18.23 4.20
C ALA A 818 -2.77 17.27 5.21
N ASP A 819 -2.43 16.05 4.79
CA ASP A 819 -1.76 15.06 5.62
C ASP A 819 -0.37 15.55 6.08
N GLN A 820 0.43 16.10 5.17
CA GLN A 820 1.78 16.58 5.46
C GLN A 820 1.79 17.82 6.36
N VAL A 821 0.86 18.75 6.15
CA VAL A 821 0.70 19.94 7.02
C VAL A 821 0.31 19.51 8.43
N ASP A 822 -0.56 18.51 8.57
CA ASP A 822 -0.91 17.96 9.89
C ASP A 822 0.30 17.30 10.56
N ASP A 823 1.11 16.55 9.82
CA ASP A 823 2.33 15.94 10.35
C ASP A 823 3.35 17.00 10.78
N LEU A 824 3.45 18.16 10.09
CA LEU A 824 4.28 19.29 10.53
C LEU A 824 3.75 19.91 11.85
N ARG A 825 2.43 20.10 11.97
CA ARG A 825 1.81 20.61 13.20
C ARG A 825 2.08 19.67 14.38
N ARG A 826 1.93 18.37 14.16
CA ARG A 826 2.24 17.34 15.15
C ARG A 826 3.69 17.39 15.57
N ALA A 827 4.62 17.50 14.63
CA ALA A 827 6.03 17.61 14.93
C ALA A 827 6.33 18.85 15.78
N LEU A 828 5.71 20.00 15.49
CA LEU A 828 5.84 21.22 16.32
C LEU A 828 5.28 20.99 17.72
N THR A 829 4.12 20.34 17.85
CA THR A 829 3.52 20.03 19.17
C THR A 829 4.43 19.12 20.01
N VAL A 830 5.02 18.10 19.38
CA VAL A 830 5.91 17.16 20.07
C VAL A 830 7.24 17.82 20.48
N ARG A 831 7.70 18.81 19.70
CA ARG A 831 8.92 19.59 20.05
C ARG A 831 8.74 20.54 21.22
N GLY A 832 7.51 20.94 21.55
CA GLY A 832 7.12 21.89 22.58
C GLY A 832 7.12 23.33 22.10
#